data_d5e6d5667cbcbb4c59bdb5621f8fb386
#
_entry.id   d5e6d5667cbcbb4c59bdb5621f8fb386
#
_cell.length_a   1.000
_cell.length_b   1.000
_cell.length_c   1.000
_cell.angle_alpha   90.00
_cell.angle_beta   90.00
_cell.angle_gamma   90.00
#
_symmetry.space_group_name_H-M   'P 1'
#
loop_
_entity.id
_entity.type
_entity.pdbx_description
1 polymer ?
#
loop_
_entity_poly.entity_id
_entity_poly.type
_entity_poly.pdbx_seq_one_letter_code
_entity_poly.pdbx_strand_id
1 'polypeptide(L)'
;MRYTYVRQHDTTDCAAACLAMVCLHYKKEITITRLRDMMGTDLKGTNLVGLQKAANELGFTTAAVRVDRENFLSDFSLPCIAQVITDQGLAHFVVVFKKTTIRDDGERRKHMLDEAERAKEAEEKGKKHKCKDYVIIGDPATELKKISLDEFYKNFTGVLLLLNPTSEFNVSQRKKLAPGAPGYEAQQASEKSDGKPNRWGMMKRYIDLLLPQKKLFFYAILSSVITTILGIASSMFNKILMDEVLPYGLDNLLVTLIIVFSMVSLTSSLIGFVRQWVLIHLSIKIDIPLMLGYFGHIFHLPMKFFATRKTGDITTRYSDANTIKSIFTSIALSLVMDISMAIITGIILFRMNAMLFSISLFMALVSILLVLVFKQPYKRINEETMIQSAALNSQMIESLRGIETIKCNANEDTQLENLEKEYIKSLKISLRSSRISTGQGLISTFISTGFSMLTTYVGISQVLHGEMTLGGFMAFSTLSSYFTSPLSNLIGLQMSIQEAGISMKRLTEIMDYPAEDENDEGSELTPLEKVEGDIEFKDVTFRYGNRAPALDHISFTIPAGKKVALVGSSGSGKSTITKLLLKYYDPEEGEIDFNGVNLAEYTHDSVRRAIAYVPQNIELFSKTIYDNIRISRMDATMEEVKEAAKKADAHEFIRHLPLQYNTYLEEAGNGLSGGEKQRIALARAFLKDSGLYILDESTSNLDFATENLIFNMIYEQLADRSMLIVAHRLSTVRDCDLILVMDHGKIVERGTHDELMAKDGKYAELWNMQQGIYRRREPVAKQPVAAAVVEEDDDGESITY
;
A
#
# COMPACT_ATOMS: atom_id res chain seq x y z
N MET A 1 19.63 25.72 3.23
CA MET A 1 18.50 24.82 3.54
C MET A 1 18.67 23.55 2.74
N ARG A 2 18.51 22.39 3.37
CA ARG A 2 18.57 21.10 2.67
C ARG A 2 17.18 20.85 2.10
N TYR A 3 17.04 20.70 0.78
CA TYR A 3 15.73 20.40 0.15
C TYR A 3 15.19 19.08 0.67
N THR A 4 13.87 19.02 0.88
CA THR A 4 13.18 17.83 1.39
C THR A 4 12.78 16.95 0.22
N TYR A 5 12.89 15.63 0.38
CA TYR A 5 12.53 14.67 -0.66
C TYR A 5 11.68 13.54 -0.05
N VAL A 6 10.55 13.28 -0.70
CA VAL A 6 9.64 12.17 -0.39
C VAL A 6 9.38 11.42 -1.68
N ARG A 7 9.65 10.13 -1.69
CA ARG A 7 9.43 9.28 -2.84
C ARG A 7 8.00 8.75 -2.86
N GLN A 8 7.38 8.66 -4.04
CA GLN A 8 6.06 8.04 -4.21
C GLN A 8 6.13 6.53 -3.94
N HIS A 9 5.02 5.95 -3.48
CA HIS A 9 4.92 4.52 -3.20
C HIS A 9 4.39 3.75 -4.41
N ASP A 10 3.46 4.34 -5.17
CA ASP A 10 2.90 3.80 -6.42
C ASP A 10 2.97 4.88 -7.52
N THR A 11 2.75 4.46 -8.76
CA THR A 11 2.72 5.35 -9.94
C THR A 11 1.64 6.44 -9.83
N THR A 12 0.59 6.21 -9.06
CA THR A 12 -0.53 7.13 -8.85
C THR A 12 -0.29 8.17 -7.74
N ASP A 13 0.83 8.06 -7.00
CA ASP A 13 1.09 8.86 -5.78
C ASP A 13 1.87 10.14 -6.03
N CYS A 14 2.19 10.49 -7.27
CA CYS A 14 3.06 11.63 -7.58
C CYS A 14 2.58 12.94 -6.94
N ALA A 15 1.27 13.25 -7.02
CA ALA A 15 0.70 14.45 -6.40
C ALA A 15 0.79 14.43 -4.87
N ALA A 16 0.46 13.28 -4.24
CA ALA A 16 0.53 13.11 -2.79
C ALA A 16 1.98 13.23 -2.28
N ALA A 17 2.94 12.63 -2.97
CA ALA A 17 4.35 12.74 -2.63
C ALA A 17 4.88 14.17 -2.82
N CYS A 18 4.44 14.89 -3.88
CA CYS A 18 4.76 16.31 -4.08
C CYS A 18 4.24 17.17 -2.92
N LEU A 19 2.97 17.02 -2.53
CA LEU A 19 2.43 17.79 -1.41
C LEU A 19 3.11 17.40 -0.09
N ALA A 20 3.45 16.12 0.13
CA ALA A 20 4.24 15.68 1.27
C ALA A 20 5.62 16.37 1.32
N MET A 21 6.31 16.52 0.17
CA MET A 21 7.59 17.24 0.07
C MET A 21 7.43 18.71 0.46
N VAL A 22 6.36 19.36 -0.01
CA VAL A 22 6.06 20.76 0.32
C VAL A 22 5.73 20.89 1.80
N CYS A 23 4.88 20.04 2.37
CA CYS A 23 4.58 20.02 3.81
C CYS A 23 5.84 19.83 4.66
N LEU A 24 6.68 18.89 4.27
CA LEU A 24 7.96 18.61 4.98
C LEU A 24 8.94 19.77 4.87
N HIS A 25 8.93 20.55 3.76
CA HIS A 25 9.70 21.79 3.63
C HIS A 25 9.31 22.79 4.72
N TYR A 26 8.03 22.88 5.05
CA TYR A 26 7.49 23.68 6.13
C TYR A 26 7.45 22.97 7.49
N LYS A 27 8.20 21.83 7.64
CA LYS A 27 8.37 21.04 8.87
C LYS A 27 7.10 20.32 9.35
N LYS A 28 6.10 20.11 8.51
CA LYS A 28 4.90 19.30 8.79
C LYS A 28 5.06 17.96 8.07
N GLU A 29 5.17 16.88 8.83
CA GLU A 29 5.28 15.53 8.28
C GLU A 29 3.87 14.92 8.17
N ILE A 30 3.45 14.56 6.95
CA ILE A 30 2.15 13.93 6.68
C ILE A 30 2.40 12.69 5.82
N THR A 31 1.68 11.61 6.09
CA THR A 31 1.82 10.35 5.33
C THR A 31 1.20 10.48 3.94
N ILE A 32 1.81 9.78 2.95
CA ILE A 32 1.28 9.73 1.57
C ILE A 32 -0.14 9.18 1.57
N THR A 33 -0.41 8.15 2.38
CA THR A 33 -1.73 7.52 2.50
C THR A 33 -2.81 8.53 2.87
N ARG A 34 -2.58 9.36 3.90
CA ARG A 34 -3.53 10.40 4.31
C ARG A 34 -3.73 11.46 3.21
N LEU A 35 -2.65 11.88 2.55
CA LEU A 35 -2.74 12.83 1.45
C LEU A 35 -3.53 12.27 0.26
N ARG A 36 -3.37 10.97 -0.05
CA ARG A 36 -4.20 10.29 -1.07
C ARG A 36 -5.68 10.40 -0.77
N ASP A 37 -6.08 10.14 0.48
CA ASP A 37 -7.49 10.20 0.88
C ASP A 37 -8.05 11.62 0.79
N MET A 38 -7.30 12.63 1.25
CA MET A 38 -7.66 14.05 1.14
C MET A 38 -7.76 14.52 -0.30
N MET A 39 -6.89 14.01 -1.19
CA MET A 39 -6.90 14.34 -2.62
C MET A 39 -7.94 13.55 -3.42
N GLY A 40 -8.57 12.53 -2.84
CA GLY A 40 -9.40 11.59 -3.57
C GLY A 40 -8.64 10.85 -4.67
N THR A 41 -7.37 10.48 -4.42
CA THR A 41 -6.51 9.74 -5.37
C THR A 41 -7.07 8.34 -5.61
N ASP A 42 -7.18 7.94 -6.88
CA ASP A 42 -7.62 6.61 -7.29
C ASP A 42 -6.56 5.89 -8.17
N LEU A 43 -6.96 4.79 -8.82
CA LEU A 43 -6.07 4.02 -9.71
C LEU A 43 -5.62 4.81 -10.95
N LYS A 44 -6.28 5.92 -11.31
CA LYS A 44 -5.88 6.82 -12.41
C LYS A 44 -5.03 7.99 -11.94
N GLY A 45 -4.79 8.11 -10.62
CA GLY A 45 -4.01 9.18 -10.01
C GLY A 45 -4.86 10.33 -9.44
N THR A 46 -4.25 11.50 -9.29
CA THR A 46 -4.87 12.70 -8.72
C THR A 46 -4.94 13.79 -9.77
N ASN A 47 -6.07 14.49 -9.86
CA ASN A 47 -6.19 15.70 -10.68
C ASN A 47 -5.73 16.95 -9.90
N LEU A 48 -5.56 18.08 -10.62
CA LEU A 48 -5.12 19.33 -10.00
C LEU A 48 -6.11 19.87 -8.95
N VAL A 49 -7.41 19.65 -9.15
CA VAL A 49 -8.47 20.08 -8.22
C VAL A 49 -8.35 19.34 -6.88
N GLY A 50 -8.14 18.04 -6.91
CA GLY A 50 -7.92 17.23 -5.71
C GLY A 50 -6.66 17.64 -4.94
N LEU A 51 -5.57 17.92 -5.68
CA LEU A 51 -4.33 18.43 -5.09
C LEU A 51 -4.55 19.82 -4.44
N GLN A 52 -5.27 20.71 -5.10
CA GLN A 52 -5.60 22.04 -4.59
C GLN A 52 -6.51 21.98 -3.35
N LYS A 53 -7.55 21.13 -3.38
CA LYS A 53 -8.47 20.92 -2.23
C LYS A 53 -7.69 20.45 -1.00
N ALA A 54 -6.88 19.40 -1.14
CA ALA A 54 -6.07 18.89 -0.03
C ALA A 54 -5.05 19.90 0.49
N ALA A 55 -4.44 20.71 -0.38
CA ALA A 55 -3.53 21.75 0.05
C ALA A 55 -4.24 22.86 0.84
N ASN A 56 -5.45 23.26 0.41
CA ASN A 56 -6.27 24.24 1.12
C ASN A 56 -6.73 23.73 2.50
N GLU A 57 -7.16 22.46 2.60
CA GLU A 57 -7.52 21.81 3.86
C GLU A 57 -6.34 21.74 4.85
N LEU A 58 -5.12 21.63 4.34
CA LEU A 58 -3.90 21.66 5.15
C LEU A 58 -3.50 23.06 5.62
N GLY A 59 -4.19 24.10 5.16
CA GLY A 59 -3.94 25.49 5.53
C GLY A 59 -2.96 26.21 4.59
N PHE A 60 -2.85 25.81 3.32
CA PHE A 60 -2.20 26.60 2.28
C PHE A 60 -3.24 27.46 1.57
N THR A 61 -2.85 28.67 1.14
CA THR A 61 -3.53 29.37 0.07
C THR A 61 -2.92 28.91 -1.24
N THR A 62 -3.75 28.48 -2.18
CA THR A 62 -3.31 27.89 -3.44
C THR A 62 -3.79 28.69 -4.63
N ALA A 63 -2.94 28.80 -5.67
CA ALA A 63 -3.31 29.37 -6.97
C ALA A 63 -2.80 28.46 -8.08
N ALA A 64 -3.72 27.94 -8.89
CA ALA A 64 -3.37 27.22 -10.11
C ALA A 64 -3.19 28.25 -11.24
N VAL A 65 -1.99 28.30 -11.82
CA VAL A 65 -1.64 29.28 -12.85
C VAL A 65 -1.04 28.59 -14.05
N ARG A 66 -1.29 29.16 -15.24
CA ARG A 66 -0.60 28.74 -16.45
C ARG A 66 0.47 29.78 -16.79
N VAL A 67 1.71 29.31 -16.95
CA VAL A 67 2.87 30.16 -17.18
C VAL A 67 3.60 29.75 -18.44
N ASP A 68 4.03 30.74 -19.22
CA ASP A 68 4.98 30.55 -20.32
C ASP A 68 6.43 30.59 -19.82
N ARG A 69 7.38 30.48 -20.73
CA ARG A 69 8.80 30.47 -20.42
C ARG A 69 9.30 31.78 -19.83
N GLU A 70 8.78 32.92 -20.30
CA GLU A 70 9.15 34.25 -19.82
C GLU A 70 8.65 34.45 -18.39
N ASN A 71 7.38 34.18 -18.14
CA ASN A 71 6.76 34.32 -16.84
C ASN A 71 7.26 33.30 -15.82
N PHE A 72 7.74 32.12 -16.25
CA PHE A 72 8.39 31.16 -15.34
C PHE A 72 9.66 31.73 -14.71
N LEU A 73 10.38 32.62 -15.37
CA LEU A 73 11.57 33.28 -14.81
C LEU A 73 11.22 34.39 -13.84
N SER A 74 9.95 34.85 -13.73
CA SER A 74 9.50 35.83 -12.76
C SER A 74 9.66 35.37 -11.31
N ASP A 75 9.51 36.28 -10.35
CA ASP A 75 9.56 35.98 -8.92
C ASP A 75 8.18 35.49 -8.45
N PHE A 76 8.07 34.25 -8.03
CA PHE A 76 6.87 33.66 -7.43
C PHE A 76 7.22 32.72 -6.26
N SER A 77 6.19 32.34 -5.48
CA SER A 77 6.39 31.53 -4.28
C SER A 77 6.95 30.12 -4.57
N LEU A 78 7.99 29.75 -3.85
CA LEU A 78 8.64 28.45 -3.89
C LEU A 78 8.68 27.82 -2.48
N PRO A 79 8.53 26.51 -2.31
CA PRO A 79 8.33 25.51 -3.36
C PRO A 79 6.94 25.55 -3.98
N CYS A 80 6.84 25.26 -5.26
CA CYS A 80 5.58 25.09 -5.99
C CYS A 80 5.53 23.70 -6.65
N ILE A 81 4.34 23.26 -7.06
CA ILE A 81 4.16 21.97 -7.75
C ILE A 81 3.93 22.25 -9.24
N ALA A 82 4.69 21.60 -10.10
CA ALA A 82 4.59 21.71 -11.55
C ALA A 82 4.05 20.43 -12.16
N GLN A 83 3.20 20.55 -13.18
CA GLN A 83 2.76 19.41 -13.98
C GLN A 83 3.69 19.21 -15.17
N VAL A 84 4.16 17.99 -15.35
CA VAL A 84 5.03 17.56 -16.45
C VAL A 84 4.43 16.34 -17.15
N ILE A 85 4.87 16.11 -18.40
CA ILE A 85 4.54 14.89 -19.13
C ILE A 85 5.78 14.01 -19.14
N THR A 86 5.63 12.75 -18.72
CA THR A 86 6.72 11.77 -18.75
C THR A 86 7.05 11.35 -20.20
N ASP A 87 8.21 10.71 -20.41
CA ASP A 87 8.59 10.17 -21.73
C ASP A 87 7.58 9.13 -22.27
N GLN A 88 6.72 8.61 -21.40
CA GLN A 88 5.62 7.69 -21.74
C GLN A 88 4.30 8.40 -22.06
N GLY A 89 4.28 9.73 -22.08
CA GLY A 89 3.08 10.52 -22.35
C GLY A 89 2.11 10.66 -21.17
N LEU A 90 2.49 10.25 -19.97
CA LEU A 90 1.64 10.31 -18.77
C LEU A 90 1.84 11.63 -18.04
N ALA A 91 0.74 12.22 -17.56
CA ALA A 91 0.79 13.39 -16.69
C ALA A 91 1.44 13.05 -15.35
N HIS A 92 2.37 13.86 -14.90
CA HIS A 92 3.13 13.66 -13.67
C HIS A 92 3.32 14.99 -12.94
N PHE A 93 3.45 14.96 -11.61
CA PHE A 93 3.71 16.13 -10.79
C PHE A 93 5.12 16.09 -10.21
N VAL A 94 5.77 17.26 -10.19
CA VAL A 94 7.10 17.45 -9.59
C VAL A 94 7.12 18.72 -8.74
N VAL A 95 7.97 18.77 -7.73
CA VAL A 95 8.14 19.98 -6.89
C VAL A 95 9.29 20.82 -7.41
N VAL A 96 9.06 22.09 -7.66
CA VAL A 96 10.10 23.07 -7.98
C VAL A 96 10.54 23.74 -6.68
N PHE A 97 11.78 23.49 -6.25
CA PHE A 97 12.35 24.07 -5.02
C PHE A 97 13.13 25.35 -5.26
N LYS A 98 13.77 25.46 -6.41
CA LYS A 98 14.58 26.62 -6.80
C LYS A 98 14.71 26.72 -8.30
N LYS A 99 14.77 27.94 -8.81
CA LYS A 99 14.95 28.22 -10.22
C LYS A 99 15.79 29.49 -10.42
N THR A 100 16.24 29.75 -11.64
CA THR A 100 16.75 31.07 -12.05
C THR A 100 15.60 32.07 -12.01
N THR A 101 15.80 33.22 -11.37
CA THR A 101 14.77 34.27 -11.22
C THR A 101 15.32 35.59 -11.72
N ILE A 102 14.57 36.28 -12.59
CA ILE A 102 14.86 37.60 -13.13
C ILE A 102 13.67 38.48 -12.80
N ARG A 103 13.86 39.52 -12.00
CA ARG A 103 12.75 40.33 -11.43
C ARG A 103 12.23 41.41 -12.39
N ASP A 104 13.12 41.95 -13.23
CA ASP A 104 12.76 42.99 -14.21
C ASP A 104 12.25 42.39 -15.49
N ASP A 105 11.06 42.84 -15.94
CA ASP A 105 10.41 42.34 -17.16
C ASP A 105 11.19 42.64 -18.43
N GLY A 106 11.81 43.81 -18.47
CA GLY A 106 12.68 44.23 -19.60
C GLY A 106 13.94 43.39 -19.69
N GLU A 107 14.57 43.10 -18.53
CA GLU A 107 15.71 42.20 -18.44
C GLU A 107 15.35 40.77 -18.83
N ARG A 108 14.16 40.28 -18.46
CA ARG A 108 13.69 38.94 -18.85
C ARG A 108 13.59 38.77 -20.35
N ARG A 109 12.93 39.72 -21.02
CA ARG A 109 12.82 39.69 -22.50
C ARG A 109 14.19 39.73 -23.16
N LYS A 110 15.06 40.62 -22.70
CA LYS A 110 16.43 40.71 -23.21
C LYS A 110 17.21 39.41 -23.01
N HIS A 111 17.14 38.84 -21.80
CA HIS A 111 17.78 37.57 -21.45
C HIS A 111 17.29 36.42 -22.36
N MET A 112 15.97 36.34 -22.63
CA MET A 112 15.43 35.34 -23.53
C MET A 112 15.87 35.53 -24.99
N LEU A 113 15.98 36.76 -25.49
CA LEU A 113 16.49 37.03 -26.81
C LEU A 113 17.98 36.65 -26.93
N ASP A 114 18.80 37.04 -25.95
CA ASP A 114 20.21 36.69 -25.89
C ASP A 114 20.47 35.17 -25.81
N GLU A 115 19.59 34.41 -25.05
CA GLU A 115 19.67 32.94 -25.00
C GLU A 115 19.24 32.29 -26.35
N ALA A 116 18.20 32.83 -27.00
CA ALA A 116 17.74 32.36 -28.30
C ALA A 116 18.78 32.57 -29.39
N GLU A 117 19.48 33.72 -29.40
CA GLU A 117 20.61 34.00 -30.30
C GLU A 117 21.78 33.03 -30.05
N ARG A 118 22.16 32.82 -28.80
CA ARG A 118 23.22 31.84 -28.43
C ARG A 118 22.86 30.41 -28.82
N ALA A 119 21.55 30.03 -28.72
CA ALA A 119 21.10 28.72 -29.17
C ALA A 119 21.22 28.56 -30.67
N LYS A 120 20.84 29.59 -31.49
CA LYS A 120 20.99 29.61 -32.94
C LYS A 120 22.47 29.54 -33.34
N GLU A 121 23.33 30.36 -32.74
CA GLU A 121 24.76 30.32 -33.03
C GLU A 121 25.44 28.97 -32.68
N ALA A 122 24.94 28.28 -31.63
CA ALA A 122 25.44 26.96 -31.23
C ALA A 122 25.03 25.92 -32.28
N GLU A 123 23.78 25.99 -32.75
CA GLU A 123 23.24 25.12 -33.81
C GLU A 123 23.98 25.28 -35.13
N GLU A 124 24.23 26.52 -35.57
CA GLU A 124 25.03 26.83 -36.74
C GLU A 124 26.49 26.31 -36.67
N LYS A 125 27.05 26.27 -35.44
CA LYS A 125 28.39 25.72 -35.15
C LYS A 125 28.40 24.22 -34.88
N GLY A 126 27.26 23.51 -35.01
CA GLY A 126 27.11 22.07 -34.72
C GLY A 126 27.40 21.69 -33.28
N LYS A 127 27.28 22.65 -32.34
CA LYS A 127 27.53 22.45 -30.90
C LYS A 127 26.21 22.44 -30.14
N LYS A 128 26.07 21.55 -29.14
CA LYS A 128 24.91 21.58 -28.23
C LYS A 128 24.97 22.86 -27.39
N HIS A 129 23.95 23.69 -27.48
CA HIS A 129 23.74 24.81 -26.57
C HIS A 129 23.59 24.35 -25.13
N LYS A 130 24.29 24.99 -24.19
CA LYS A 130 24.10 24.77 -22.75
C LYS A 130 23.47 26.01 -22.13
N CYS A 131 22.15 25.94 -21.89
CA CYS A 131 21.45 26.97 -21.13
C CYS A 131 22.05 27.10 -19.73
N LYS A 132 22.33 28.36 -19.31
CA LYS A 132 22.85 28.66 -17.96
C LYS A 132 21.80 28.63 -16.90
N ASP A 133 20.54 28.80 -17.26
CA ASP A 133 19.41 28.77 -16.37
C ASP A 133 19.13 27.35 -15.88
N TYR A 134 18.79 27.25 -14.63
CA TYR A 134 18.58 25.96 -13.98
C TYR A 134 17.31 25.93 -13.14
N VAL A 135 16.80 24.72 -12.96
CA VAL A 135 15.70 24.41 -12.04
C VAL A 135 16.15 23.27 -11.13
N ILE A 136 15.84 23.36 -9.84
CA ILE A 136 16.01 22.26 -8.90
C ILE A 136 14.64 21.68 -8.65
N ILE A 137 14.42 20.47 -9.13
CA ILE A 137 13.17 19.74 -9.01
C ILE A 137 13.30 18.56 -8.06
N GLY A 138 12.22 18.30 -7.29
CA GLY A 138 12.01 17.04 -6.58
C GLY A 138 11.02 16.21 -7.38
N ASP A 139 11.52 15.22 -8.10
CA ASP A 139 10.68 14.29 -8.83
C ASP A 139 10.37 13.09 -7.94
N PRO A 140 9.12 12.89 -7.53
CA PRO A 140 8.76 11.83 -6.58
C PRO A 140 9.01 10.42 -7.12
N ALA A 141 9.10 10.24 -8.44
CA ALA A 141 9.40 8.95 -9.05
C ALA A 141 10.91 8.63 -9.04
N THR A 142 11.77 9.63 -9.11
CA THR A 142 13.20 9.43 -9.26
C THR A 142 14.01 9.98 -8.08
N GLU A 143 14.36 11.26 -8.14
CA GLU A 143 15.22 11.90 -7.12
C GLU A 143 15.15 13.44 -7.20
N LEU A 144 15.90 14.08 -6.31
CA LEU A 144 16.10 15.52 -6.35
C LEU A 144 17.19 15.85 -7.41
N LYS A 145 16.82 16.57 -8.47
CA LYS A 145 17.69 16.87 -9.59
C LYS A 145 17.85 18.36 -9.81
N LYS A 146 19.06 18.74 -10.26
CA LYS A 146 19.30 20.06 -10.85
C LYS A 146 19.40 19.87 -12.36
N ILE A 147 18.45 20.41 -13.11
CA ILE A 147 18.36 20.31 -14.57
C ILE A 147 18.40 21.70 -15.22
N SER A 148 18.73 21.75 -16.50
CA SER A 148 18.66 22.99 -17.27
C SER A 148 17.21 23.39 -17.51
N LEU A 149 16.96 24.68 -17.69
CA LEU A 149 15.63 25.20 -17.98
C LEU A 149 15.07 24.57 -19.28
N ASP A 150 15.90 24.38 -20.29
CA ASP A 150 15.50 23.77 -21.57
C ASP A 150 15.06 22.31 -21.41
N GLU A 151 15.76 21.56 -20.57
CA GLU A 151 15.40 20.17 -20.26
C GLU A 151 14.08 20.10 -19.50
N PHE A 152 13.86 21.01 -18.57
CA PHE A 152 12.59 21.10 -17.83
C PHE A 152 11.42 21.43 -18.76
N TYR A 153 11.60 22.39 -19.66
CA TYR A 153 10.55 22.85 -20.59
C TYR A 153 10.15 21.83 -21.65
N LYS A 154 10.96 20.84 -21.97
CA LYS A 154 10.57 19.75 -22.87
C LYS A 154 9.37 18.97 -22.38
N ASN A 155 9.26 18.82 -21.07
CA ASN A 155 8.26 18.00 -20.42
C ASN A 155 7.23 18.82 -19.63
N PHE A 156 7.42 20.13 -19.47
CA PHE A 156 6.55 21.00 -18.70
C PHE A 156 5.29 21.38 -19.49
N THR A 157 4.13 21.25 -18.87
CA THR A 157 2.81 21.55 -19.49
C THR A 157 2.41 23.03 -19.42
N GLY A 158 3.18 23.85 -18.72
CA GLY A 158 2.84 25.23 -18.41
C GLY A 158 2.02 25.41 -17.13
N VAL A 159 1.58 24.33 -16.46
CA VAL A 159 0.71 24.41 -15.29
C VAL A 159 1.52 24.34 -14.00
N LEU A 160 1.35 25.32 -13.12
CA LEU A 160 1.92 25.41 -11.78
C LEU A 160 0.82 25.51 -10.72
N LEU A 161 1.00 24.86 -9.61
CA LEU A 161 0.26 25.11 -8.37
C LEU A 161 1.19 25.83 -7.39
N LEU A 162 0.90 27.10 -7.16
CA LEU A 162 1.56 27.93 -6.16
C LEU A 162 0.94 27.66 -4.80
N LEU A 163 1.80 27.53 -3.76
CA LEU A 163 1.36 27.22 -2.40
C LEU A 163 2.01 28.20 -1.43
N ASN A 164 1.19 28.90 -0.66
CA ASN A 164 1.61 29.79 0.40
C ASN A 164 1.00 29.34 1.73
N PRO A 165 1.81 29.01 2.76
CA PRO A 165 1.28 28.62 4.06
C PRO A 165 0.59 29.82 4.72
N THR A 166 -0.63 29.62 5.21
CA THR A 166 -1.38 30.61 5.99
C THR A 166 -1.06 30.49 7.47
N SER A 167 -1.56 31.43 8.28
CA SER A 167 -1.52 31.30 9.74
C SER A 167 -2.21 30.03 10.25
N GLU A 168 -3.19 29.52 9.52
CA GLU A 168 -3.92 28.28 9.83
C GLU A 168 -3.07 27.03 9.60
N PHE A 169 -2.10 27.05 8.70
CA PHE A 169 -1.17 25.94 8.49
C PHE A 169 -0.46 25.51 9.79
N ASN A 170 -0.16 26.48 10.69
CA ASN A 170 0.42 26.21 11.99
C ASN A 170 -0.62 25.97 13.10
N VAL A 171 -1.88 26.37 12.89
CA VAL A 171 -2.97 26.39 13.89
C VAL A 171 -3.92 25.19 13.71
N SER A 172 -3.93 24.52 12.55
CA SER A 172 -4.76 23.31 12.32
C SER A 172 -4.50 22.18 13.34
N GLN A 173 -3.51 22.33 14.21
CA GLN A 173 -3.28 21.51 15.38
C GLN A 173 -4.06 21.90 16.64
N ARG A 174 -4.91 22.98 16.69
CA ARG A 174 -5.39 23.49 17.98
C ARG A 174 -6.82 24.00 18.07
N LYS A 175 -7.70 23.77 17.12
CA LYS A 175 -9.13 23.93 17.44
C LYS A 175 -9.63 22.66 18.11
N LYS A 176 -9.34 22.52 19.42
CA LYS A 176 -9.96 21.48 20.24
C LYS A 176 -11.44 21.79 20.34
N LEU A 177 -12.26 20.92 19.81
CA LEU A 177 -13.68 20.89 20.17
C LEU A 177 -13.79 20.72 21.69
N ALA A 178 -14.74 21.39 22.30
CA ALA A 178 -14.99 21.23 23.73
C ALA A 178 -15.38 19.77 24.03
N PRO A 179 -14.99 19.20 25.20
CA PRO A 179 -15.44 17.88 25.60
C PRO A 179 -16.97 17.77 25.52
N GLY A 180 -17.50 16.81 24.74
CA GLY A 180 -18.93 16.61 24.52
C GLY A 180 -19.53 17.28 23.28
N ALA A 181 -18.75 17.99 22.45
CA ALA A 181 -19.24 18.46 21.15
C ALA A 181 -19.29 17.30 20.13
N PRO A 182 -20.29 17.28 19.22
CA PRO A 182 -20.35 16.28 18.15
C PRO A 182 -19.02 16.25 17.37
N GLY A 183 -18.40 15.09 17.25
CA GLY A 183 -17.11 14.93 16.59
C GLY A 183 -15.86 15.10 17.48
N TYR A 184 -16.00 15.36 18.79
CA TYR A 184 -14.88 15.49 19.73
C TYR A 184 -14.03 14.22 19.81
N GLU A 185 -14.66 13.04 19.81
CA GLU A 185 -13.98 11.75 19.85
C GLU A 185 -13.32 11.41 18.52
N ALA A 186 -13.97 11.69 17.41
CA ALA A 186 -13.37 11.58 16.09
C ALA A 186 -12.18 12.53 15.92
N GLN A 187 -12.25 13.73 16.52
CA GLN A 187 -11.14 14.68 16.55
C GLN A 187 -10.02 14.22 17.48
N GLN A 188 -10.30 13.58 18.62
CA GLN A 188 -9.28 12.97 19.48
C GLN A 188 -8.61 11.75 18.81
N ALA A 189 -9.35 10.94 18.10
CA ALA A 189 -8.80 9.84 17.31
C ALA A 189 -7.91 10.38 16.18
N SER A 190 -8.32 11.45 15.49
CA SER A 190 -7.52 12.11 14.45
C SER A 190 -6.34 12.91 15.02
N GLU A 191 -6.44 13.50 16.23
CA GLU A 191 -5.33 14.16 16.92
C GLU A 191 -4.29 13.15 17.45
N LYS A 192 -4.69 11.94 17.83
CA LYS A 192 -3.75 10.83 18.10
C LYS A 192 -3.00 10.38 16.85
N SER A 193 -3.53 10.65 15.66
CA SER A 193 -2.90 10.39 14.36
C SER A 193 -2.20 11.63 13.77
N ASP A 194 -1.86 12.63 14.55
CA ASP A 194 -1.12 13.80 14.10
C ASP A 194 0.22 13.41 13.48
N GLY A 195 0.17 13.21 12.17
CA GLY A 195 1.17 13.32 11.11
C GLY A 195 2.61 12.88 11.33
N LYS A 196 3.02 12.59 12.54
CA LYS A 196 4.29 11.90 12.79
C LYS A 196 3.98 10.41 12.87
N PRO A 197 4.61 9.56 12.03
CA PRO A 197 4.52 8.13 12.24
C PRO A 197 4.85 7.89 13.71
N ASN A 198 3.89 7.42 14.47
CA ASN A 198 4.05 7.20 15.90
C ASN A 198 4.97 5.99 16.13
N ARG A 199 6.27 6.19 15.83
CA ARG A 199 7.30 5.16 15.98
C ARG A 199 7.30 4.55 17.37
N TRP A 200 6.96 5.36 18.39
CA TRP A 200 6.81 4.91 19.77
C TRP A 200 5.51 4.14 20.01
N GLY A 201 4.41 4.54 19.41
CA GLY A 201 3.14 3.81 19.50
C GLY A 201 3.23 2.44 18.86
N MET A 202 3.89 2.34 17.70
CA MET A 202 4.12 1.05 17.05
C MET A 202 5.11 0.21 17.83
N MET A 203 6.25 0.78 18.24
CA MET A 203 7.20 0.08 19.10
C MET A 203 6.51 -0.45 20.37
N LYS A 204 5.58 0.33 20.95
CA LYS A 204 4.77 -0.09 22.08
C LYS A 204 3.83 -1.25 21.73
N ARG A 205 3.10 -1.19 20.62
CA ARG A 205 2.25 -2.31 20.15
C ARG A 205 3.07 -3.60 19.95
N TYR A 206 4.28 -3.51 19.39
CA TYR A 206 5.16 -4.67 19.25
C TYR A 206 5.72 -5.14 20.59
N ILE A 207 6.07 -4.23 21.51
CA ILE A 207 6.49 -4.58 22.86
C ILE A 207 5.33 -5.27 23.61
N ASP A 208 4.11 -4.80 23.43
CA ASP A 208 2.92 -5.41 24.02
C ASP A 208 2.67 -6.83 23.49
N LEU A 209 3.04 -7.12 22.23
CA LEU A 209 3.04 -8.49 21.68
C LEU A 209 4.17 -9.37 22.26
N LEU A 210 5.29 -8.75 22.66
CA LEU A 210 6.42 -9.46 23.27
C LEU A 210 6.23 -9.73 24.76
N LEU A 211 5.57 -8.83 25.48
CA LEU A 211 5.38 -8.91 26.94
C LEU A 211 4.74 -10.23 27.43
N PRO A 212 3.76 -10.85 26.76
CA PRO A 212 3.22 -12.14 27.16
C PRO A 212 4.26 -13.26 27.13
N GLN A 213 5.32 -13.13 26.31
CA GLN A 213 6.36 -14.14 26.11
C GLN A 213 7.60 -13.91 26.99
N LYS A 214 7.51 -13.06 28.02
CA LYS A 214 8.63 -12.70 28.92
C LYS A 214 9.40 -13.90 29.50
N LYS A 215 8.73 -15.03 29.73
CA LYS A 215 9.38 -16.27 30.23
C LYS A 215 10.33 -16.86 29.18
N LEU A 216 9.91 -16.93 27.91
CA LEU A 216 10.76 -17.45 26.84
C LEU A 216 11.95 -16.52 26.56
N PHE A 217 11.73 -15.19 26.61
CA PHE A 217 12.82 -14.22 26.55
C PHE A 217 13.83 -14.42 27.68
N PHE A 218 13.36 -14.59 28.90
CA PHE A 218 14.21 -14.85 30.05
C PHE A 218 15.05 -16.13 29.87
N TYR A 219 14.43 -17.24 29.41
CA TYR A 219 15.17 -18.47 29.12
C TYR A 219 16.19 -18.32 28.00
N ALA A 220 15.88 -17.54 26.96
CA ALA A 220 16.82 -17.26 25.88
C ALA A 220 18.02 -16.46 26.37
N ILE A 221 17.81 -15.42 27.17
CA ILE A 221 18.89 -14.61 27.78
C ILE A 221 19.69 -15.43 28.76
N LEU A 222 19.02 -16.21 29.63
CA LEU A 222 19.70 -17.06 30.60
C LEU A 222 20.59 -18.10 29.92
N SER A 223 20.11 -18.77 28.87
CA SER A 223 20.91 -19.73 28.11
C SER A 223 22.09 -19.05 27.40
N SER A 224 21.93 -17.80 26.93
CA SER A 224 23.03 -17.02 26.35
C SER A 224 24.10 -16.68 27.39
N VAL A 225 23.70 -16.24 28.57
CA VAL A 225 24.63 -15.96 29.70
C VAL A 225 25.39 -17.23 30.10
N ILE A 226 24.70 -18.36 30.23
CA ILE A 226 25.34 -19.66 30.57
C ILE A 226 26.34 -20.05 29.47
N THR A 227 25.94 -19.95 28.18
CA THR A 227 26.85 -20.23 27.06
C THR A 227 28.09 -19.32 27.07
N THR A 228 27.90 -18.03 27.43
CA THR A 228 29.02 -17.08 27.59
C THR A 228 29.94 -17.48 28.73
N ILE A 229 29.39 -17.87 29.87
CA ILE A 229 30.20 -18.35 31.03
C ILE A 229 30.99 -19.61 30.67
N LEU A 230 30.36 -20.58 29.98
CA LEU A 230 31.03 -21.78 29.50
C LEU A 230 32.14 -21.47 28.47
N GLY A 231 31.88 -20.48 27.58
CA GLY A 231 32.90 -19.97 26.65
C GLY A 231 34.09 -19.34 27.35
N ILE A 232 33.85 -18.57 28.43
CA ILE A 232 34.90 -18.03 29.30
C ILE A 232 35.68 -19.17 29.96
N ALA A 233 35.01 -20.13 30.55
CA ALA A 233 35.63 -21.33 31.12
C ALA A 233 36.45 -22.06 30.06
N SER A 234 35.96 -22.25 28.86
CA SER A 234 36.68 -22.87 27.76
C SER A 234 37.97 -22.09 27.36
N SER A 235 37.99 -20.77 27.47
CA SER A 235 39.21 -19.99 27.23
C SER A 235 40.33 -20.28 28.23
N MET A 236 40.00 -20.71 29.45
CA MET A 236 40.97 -21.11 30.47
C MET A 236 41.73 -22.37 30.11
N PHE A 237 41.20 -23.23 29.21
CA PHE A 237 41.93 -24.38 28.70
C PHE A 237 43.29 -24.01 28.10
N ASN A 238 43.27 -23.04 27.18
CA ASN A 238 44.52 -22.59 26.54
C ASN A 238 45.51 -22.00 27.57
N LYS A 239 44.97 -21.30 28.60
CA LYS A 239 45.82 -20.75 29.65
C LYS A 239 46.49 -21.85 30.45
N ILE A 240 45.75 -22.84 30.98
CA ILE A 240 46.28 -23.91 31.79
C ILE A 240 47.23 -24.79 30.95
N LEU A 241 46.87 -25.04 29.70
CA LEU A 241 47.70 -25.83 28.78
C LEU A 241 49.11 -25.20 28.60
N MET A 242 49.17 -23.88 28.35
CA MET A 242 50.42 -23.17 28.05
C MET A 242 51.23 -22.79 29.29
N ASP A 243 50.56 -22.50 30.42
CA ASP A 243 51.22 -22.01 31.63
C ASP A 243 51.60 -23.16 32.58
N GLU A 244 50.86 -24.29 32.60
CA GLU A 244 51.03 -25.38 33.55
C GLU A 244 51.50 -26.71 32.90
N VAL A 245 50.75 -27.18 31.87
CA VAL A 245 51.00 -28.48 31.28
C VAL A 245 52.27 -28.54 30.47
N LEU A 246 52.46 -27.57 29.59
CA LEU A 246 53.58 -27.56 28.64
C LEU A 246 54.93 -27.31 29.33
N PRO A 247 55.09 -26.37 30.28
CA PRO A 247 56.37 -26.11 30.93
C PRO A 247 56.80 -27.23 31.88
N TYR A 248 55.85 -27.95 32.51
CA TYR A 248 56.12 -28.94 33.50
C TYR A 248 55.99 -30.41 33.02
N GLY A 249 55.57 -30.60 31.69
CA GLY A 249 55.44 -31.93 31.10
C GLY A 249 54.43 -32.84 31.80
N LEU A 250 53.24 -32.29 32.18
CA LEU A 250 52.24 -32.98 33.01
C LEU A 250 51.21 -33.73 32.13
N ASP A 251 51.61 -34.95 31.62
CA ASP A 251 50.77 -35.75 30.72
C ASP A 251 49.43 -36.13 31.36
N ASN A 252 49.39 -36.52 32.61
CA ASN A 252 48.18 -36.90 33.34
C ASN A 252 47.21 -35.70 33.45
N LEU A 253 47.74 -34.49 33.63
CA LEU A 253 46.94 -33.27 33.69
C LEU A 253 46.38 -32.95 32.30
N LEU A 254 47.15 -33.19 31.23
CA LEU A 254 46.69 -32.99 29.86
C LEU A 254 45.42 -33.82 29.55
N VAL A 255 45.48 -35.14 29.87
CA VAL A 255 44.33 -36.03 29.63
C VAL A 255 43.10 -35.57 30.45
N THR A 256 43.32 -35.22 31.71
CA THR A 256 42.22 -34.73 32.55
C THR A 256 41.62 -33.44 32.01
N LEU A 257 42.42 -32.48 31.56
CA LEU A 257 41.97 -31.24 30.95
C LEU A 257 41.16 -31.49 29.67
N ILE A 258 41.64 -32.37 28.79
CA ILE A 258 40.94 -32.72 27.54
C ILE A 258 39.55 -33.27 27.86
N ILE A 259 39.41 -34.18 28.82
CA ILE A 259 38.12 -34.74 29.22
C ILE A 259 37.19 -33.67 29.80
N VAL A 260 37.68 -32.85 30.75
CA VAL A 260 36.87 -31.80 31.37
C VAL A 260 36.42 -30.79 30.37
N PHE A 261 37.30 -30.27 29.52
CA PHE A 261 36.92 -29.26 28.52
C PHE A 261 36.11 -29.80 27.37
N SER A 262 36.25 -31.08 27.03
CA SER A 262 35.34 -31.77 26.10
C SER A 262 33.93 -31.85 26.69
N MET A 263 33.79 -32.13 27.97
CA MET A 263 32.49 -32.10 28.65
C MET A 263 31.89 -30.70 28.70
N VAL A 264 32.72 -29.64 28.98
CA VAL A 264 32.29 -28.24 28.93
C VAL A 264 31.79 -27.83 27.55
N SER A 265 32.55 -28.24 26.51
CA SER A 265 32.21 -27.98 25.11
C SER A 265 30.91 -28.66 24.69
N LEU A 266 30.74 -29.96 25.08
CA LEU A 266 29.50 -30.68 24.82
C LEU A 266 28.30 -30.05 25.53
N THR A 267 28.46 -29.64 26.80
CA THR A 267 27.43 -28.96 27.57
C THR A 267 27.07 -27.61 26.92
N SER A 268 28.07 -26.85 26.48
CA SER A 268 27.87 -25.59 25.78
C SER A 268 27.09 -25.77 24.47
N SER A 269 27.42 -26.82 23.70
CA SER A 269 26.70 -27.15 22.47
C SER A 269 25.25 -27.55 22.74
N LEU A 270 25.01 -28.34 23.78
CA LEU A 270 23.65 -28.74 24.19
C LEU A 270 22.81 -27.54 24.63
N ILE A 271 23.37 -26.64 25.42
CA ILE A 271 22.69 -25.40 25.83
C ILE A 271 22.46 -24.49 24.62
N GLY A 272 23.39 -24.41 23.67
CA GLY A 272 23.24 -23.74 22.41
C GLY A 272 22.07 -24.28 21.57
N PHE A 273 21.91 -25.59 21.53
CA PHE A 273 20.76 -26.25 20.89
C PHE A 273 19.45 -25.89 21.59
N VAL A 274 19.39 -26.01 22.93
CA VAL A 274 18.18 -25.61 23.69
C VAL A 274 17.85 -24.15 23.47
N ARG A 275 18.85 -23.27 23.46
CA ARG A 275 18.68 -21.84 23.14
C ARG A 275 18.04 -21.66 21.77
N GLN A 276 18.56 -22.32 20.73
CA GLN A 276 18.02 -22.20 19.38
C GLN A 276 16.57 -22.71 19.31
N TRP A 277 16.24 -23.76 20.02
CA TRP A 277 14.89 -24.29 20.11
C TRP A 277 13.94 -23.34 20.80
N VAL A 278 14.37 -22.68 21.89
CA VAL A 278 13.59 -21.61 22.55
C VAL A 278 13.35 -20.43 21.62
N LEU A 279 14.36 -20.04 20.81
CA LEU A 279 14.25 -18.96 19.84
C LEU A 279 13.22 -19.27 18.75
N ILE A 280 13.21 -20.50 18.22
CA ILE A 280 12.22 -20.95 17.24
C ILE A 280 10.80 -20.87 17.82
N HIS A 281 10.62 -21.36 19.05
CA HIS A 281 9.32 -21.30 19.73
C HIS A 281 8.86 -19.86 19.98
N LEU A 282 9.76 -18.99 20.38
CA LEU A 282 9.48 -17.58 20.56
C LEU A 282 9.08 -16.92 19.24
N SER A 283 9.81 -17.25 18.15
CA SER A 283 9.49 -16.77 16.81
C SER A 283 8.05 -17.10 16.39
N ILE A 284 7.64 -18.37 16.55
CA ILE A 284 6.27 -18.82 16.22
C ILE A 284 5.23 -18.11 17.09
N LYS A 285 5.51 -17.94 18.38
CA LYS A 285 4.60 -17.27 19.32
C LYS A 285 4.40 -15.78 19.03
N ILE A 286 5.32 -15.15 18.37
CA ILE A 286 5.22 -13.74 17.90
C ILE A 286 4.58 -13.67 16.53
N ASP A 287 4.90 -14.63 15.65
CA ASP A 287 4.45 -14.66 14.25
C ASP A 287 2.94 -14.74 14.13
N ILE A 288 2.32 -15.69 14.85
CA ILE A 288 0.88 -15.94 14.75
C ILE A 288 0.06 -14.68 15.06
N PRO A 289 0.20 -14.01 16.23
CA PRO A 289 -0.58 -12.82 16.53
C PRO A 289 -0.29 -11.65 15.58
N LEU A 290 0.97 -11.50 15.13
CA LEU A 290 1.36 -10.45 14.20
C LEU A 290 0.66 -10.62 12.85
N MET A 291 0.72 -11.83 12.29
CA MET A 291 0.14 -12.12 10.98
C MET A 291 -1.39 -12.14 11.02
N LEU A 292 -1.97 -12.78 12.03
CA LEU A 292 -3.42 -12.79 12.17
C LEU A 292 -3.98 -11.39 12.48
N GLY A 293 -3.27 -10.58 13.27
CA GLY A 293 -3.64 -9.19 13.51
C GLY A 293 -3.59 -8.34 12.24
N TYR A 294 -2.57 -8.55 11.40
CA TYR A 294 -2.45 -7.88 10.10
C TYR A 294 -3.60 -8.26 9.15
N PHE A 295 -3.85 -9.57 8.98
CA PHE A 295 -4.95 -10.02 8.12
C PHE A 295 -6.32 -9.61 8.68
N GLY A 296 -6.50 -9.72 10.01
CA GLY A 296 -7.72 -9.27 10.66
C GLY A 296 -8.00 -7.80 10.37
N HIS A 297 -6.99 -6.95 10.53
CA HIS A 297 -7.13 -5.52 10.22
C HIS A 297 -7.46 -5.26 8.74
N ILE A 298 -6.75 -5.93 7.80
CA ILE A 298 -7.02 -5.76 6.37
C ILE A 298 -8.47 -6.12 6.03
N PHE A 299 -9.00 -7.22 6.54
CA PHE A 299 -10.36 -7.64 6.22
C PHE A 299 -11.45 -6.70 6.77
N HIS A 300 -11.11 -5.87 7.76
CA HIS A 300 -12.01 -4.86 8.33
C HIS A 300 -11.80 -3.46 7.75
N LEU A 301 -10.88 -3.30 6.76
CA LEU A 301 -10.72 -2.01 6.08
C LEU A 301 -11.90 -1.72 5.14
N PRO A 302 -12.27 -0.43 4.99
CA PRO A 302 -13.40 -0.04 4.15
C PRO A 302 -13.16 -0.35 2.66
N MET A 303 -14.25 -0.62 1.92
CA MET A 303 -14.16 -0.97 0.49
C MET A 303 -13.46 0.10 -0.35
N LYS A 304 -13.54 1.37 0.05
CA LYS A 304 -12.80 2.49 -0.56
C LYS A 304 -11.28 2.24 -0.58
N PHE A 305 -10.73 1.61 0.47
CA PHE A 305 -9.31 1.27 0.53
C PHE A 305 -8.92 0.30 -0.61
N PHE A 306 -9.71 -0.75 -0.83
CA PHE A 306 -9.46 -1.75 -1.87
C PHE A 306 -9.70 -1.21 -3.28
N ALA A 307 -10.72 -0.39 -3.46
CA ALA A 307 -11.06 0.22 -4.74
C ALA A 307 -10.01 1.21 -5.25
N THR A 308 -9.22 1.80 -4.35
CA THR A 308 -8.21 2.81 -4.70
C THR A 308 -6.79 2.25 -4.79
N ARG A 309 -6.57 0.96 -4.52
CA ARG A 309 -5.25 0.33 -4.49
C ARG A 309 -5.18 -0.93 -5.34
N LYS A 310 -3.99 -1.20 -5.85
CA LYS A 310 -3.72 -2.44 -6.59
C LYS A 310 -3.58 -3.62 -5.62
N THR A 311 -4.14 -4.76 -5.96
CA THR A 311 -4.00 -6.00 -5.16
C THR A 311 -2.53 -6.36 -4.92
N GLY A 312 -1.66 -6.14 -5.93
CA GLY A 312 -0.22 -6.36 -5.80
C GLY A 312 0.46 -5.49 -4.75
N ASP A 313 0.00 -4.25 -4.52
CA ASP A 313 0.51 -3.39 -3.44
C ASP A 313 0.13 -3.97 -2.06
N ILE A 314 -1.10 -4.44 -1.90
CA ILE A 314 -1.57 -5.07 -0.65
C ILE A 314 -0.77 -6.35 -0.36
N THR A 315 -0.50 -7.19 -1.37
CA THR A 315 0.30 -8.42 -1.22
C THR A 315 1.77 -8.15 -0.89
N THR A 316 2.36 -7.06 -1.41
CA THR A 316 3.74 -6.70 -1.04
C THR A 316 3.86 -6.30 0.43
N ARG A 317 2.79 -5.75 1.04
CA ARG A 317 2.76 -5.43 2.48
C ARG A 317 2.77 -6.68 3.37
N TYR A 318 2.26 -7.80 2.90
CA TYR A 318 2.45 -9.08 3.58
C TYR A 318 3.94 -9.47 3.65
N SER A 319 4.69 -9.26 2.57
CA SER A 319 6.14 -9.45 2.57
C SER A 319 6.84 -8.49 3.55
N ASP A 320 6.39 -7.22 3.62
CA ASP A 320 6.87 -6.25 4.60
C ASP A 320 6.64 -6.74 6.05
N ALA A 321 5.47 -7.34 6.35
CA ALA A 321 5.17 -7.93 7.65
C ALA A 321 6.11 -9.08 8.00
N ASN A 322 6.45 -9.94 7.03
CA ASN A 322 7.45 -11.01 7.20
C ASN A 322 8.86 -10.46 7.50
N THR A 323 9.26 -9.39 6.83
CA THR A 323 10.53 -8.71 7.10
C THR A 323 10.57 -8.17 8.54
N ILE A 324 9.50 -7.52 8.99
CA ILE A 324 9.37 -7.01 10.36
C ILE A 324 9.45 -8.15 11.39
N LYS A 325 8.74 -9.28 11.14
CA LYS A 325 8.82 -10.48 11.96
C LYS A 325 10.26 -10.96 12.15
N SER A 326 11.01 -11.09 11.07
CA SER A 326 12.39 -11.60 11.11
C SER A 326 13.30 -10.74 11.98
N ILE A 327 13.01 -9.43 12.06
CA ILE A 327 13.77 -8.50 12.88
C ILE A 327 13.48 -8.66 14.36
N PHE A 328 12.21 -8.68 14.72
CA PHE A 328 11.83 -8.81 16.11
C PHE A 328 12.22 -10.17 16.70
N THR A 329 12.18 -11.24 15.90
CA THR A 329 12.47 -12.58 16.38
C THR A 329 13.95 -12.95 16.32
N SER A 330 14.67 -12.56 15.26
CA SER A 330 16.07 -12.97 15.08
C SER A 330 17.04 -11.84 15.44
N ILE A 331 16.80 -10.64 14.94
CA ILE A 331 17.76 -9.53 15.06
C ILE A 331 17.70 -8.90 16.45
N ALA A 332 16.51 -8.55 16.95
CA ALA A 332 16.41 -7.89 18.25
C ALA A 332 16.93 -8.78 19.37
N LEU A 333 16.64 -10.09 19.30
CA LEU A 333 17.08 -11.04 20.29
C LEU A 333 18.59 -11.32 20.21
N SER A 334 19.14 -11.47 18.99
CA SER A 334 20.58 -11.58 18.78
C SER A 334 21.31 -10.34 19.30
N LEU A 335 20.80 -9.15 19.06
CA LEU A 335 21.41 -7.92 19.58
C LEU A 335 21.45 -7.87 21.10
N VAL A 336 20.38 -8.27 21.79
CA VAL A 336 20.35 -8.30 23.27
C VAL A 336 21.37 -9.29 23.80
N MET A 337 21.50 -10.46 23.17
CA MET A 337 22.49 -11.47 23.53
C MET A 337 23.92 -10.99 23.25
N ASP A 338 24.16 -10.44 22.06
CA ASP A 338 25.46 -9.95 21.62
C ASP A 338 25.95 -8.79 22.52
N ILE A 339 25.05 -7.89 22.91
CA ILE A 339 25.35 -6.79 23.83
C ILE A 339 25.69 -7.34 25.22
N SER A 340 24.89 -8.30 25.73
CA SER A 340 25.15 -8.89 27.06
C SER A 340 26.49 -9.63 27.07
N MET A 341 26.79 -10.37 26.02
CA MET A 341 28.07 -11.08 25.85
C MET A 341 29.24 -10.09 25.79
N ALA A 342 29.14 -9.02 25.01
CA ALA A 342 30.17 -7.99 24.90
C ALA A 342 30.43 -7.28 26.23
N ILE A 343 29.39 -6.97 27.02
CA ILE A 343 29.52 -6.36 28.35
C ILE A 343 30.28 -7.31 29.30
N ILE A 344 29.82 -8.56 29.42
CA ILE A 344 30.39 -9.55 30.33
C ILE A 344 31.87 -9.80 29.99
N THR A 345 32.18 -10.09 28.70
CA THR A 345 33.53 -10.34 28.25
C THR A 345 34.38 -9.09 28.34
N GLY A 346 33.85 -7.89 28.06
CA GLY A 346 34.56 -6.63 28.21
C GLY A 346 35.05 -6.36 29.64
N ILE A 347 34.20 -6.62 30.65
CA ILE A 347 34.59 -6.49 32.06
C ILE A 347 35.76 -7.46 32.43
N ILE A 348 35.69 -8.68 31.91
CA ILE A 348 36.73 -9.70 32.18
C ILE A 348 38.02 -9.31 31.48
N LEU A 349 38.00 -8.93 30.22
CA LEU A 349 39.15 -8.50 29.45
C LEU A 349 39.83 -7.28 30.08
N PHE A 350 39.06 -6.30 30.59
CA PHE A 350 39.58 -5.14 31.31
C PHE A 350 40.34 -5.56 32.59
N ARG A 351 39.79 -6.54 33.33
CA ARG A 351 40.45 -7.06 34.52
C ARG A 351 41.70 -7.90 34.22
N MET A 352 41.71 -8.58 33.05
CA MET A 352 42.88 -9.37 32.63
C MET A 352 44.04 -8.47 32.23
N ASN A 353 43.75 -7.50 31.34
CA ASN A 353 44.78 -6.52 30.88
C ASN A 353 44.09 -5.27 30.30
N ALA A 354 44.20 -4.17 31.02
CA ALA A 354 43.59 -2.90 30.66
C ALA A 354 44.15 -2.30 29.35
N MET A 355 45.44 -2.49 29.07
CA MET A 355 46.10 -1.98 27.86
C MET A 355 45.59 -2.71 26.60
N LEU A 356 45.60 -4.04 26.61
CA LEU A 356 45.06 -4.84 25.49
C LEU A 356 43.55 -4.61 25.30
N PHE A 357 42.81 -4.45 26.39
CA PHE A 357 41.39 -4.11 26.33
C PHE A 357 41.14 -2.73 25.69
N SER A 358 41.98 -1.72 25.97
CA SER A 358 41.83 -0.39 25.35
C SER A 358 41.99 -0.44 23.83
N ILE A 359 42.87 -1.32 23.31
CA ILE A 359 43.00 -1.58 21.86
C ILE A 359 41.74 -2.20 21.33
N SER A 360 41.20 -3.21 21.98
CA SER A 360 39.94 -3.88 21.58
C SER A 360 38.73 -2.93 21.61
N LEU A 361 38.66 -2.05 22.61
CA LEU A 361 37.64 -1.04 22.74
C LEU A 361 37.74 0.03 21.63
N PHE A 362 38.96 0.47 21.29
CA PHE A 362 39.17 1.40 20.19
C PHE A 362 38.76 0.79 18.85
N MET A 363 39.08 -0.49 18.60
CA MET A 363 38.60 -1.25 17.47
C MET A 363 37.05 -1.24 17.41
N ALA A 364 36.38 -1.49 18.56
CA ALA A 364 34.92 -1.48 18.66
C ALA A 364 34.36 -0.11 18.22
N LEU A 365 34.93 0.99 18.69
CA LEU A 365 34.48 2.34 18.31
C LEU A 365 34.67 2.61 16.82
N VAL A 366 35.81 2.20 16.23
CA VAL A 366 36.05 2.33 14.78
C VAL A 366 35.05 1.50 13.98
N SER A 367 34.71 0.30 14.44
CA SER A 367 33.71 -0.55 13.80
C SER A 367 32.30 0.07 13.85
N ILE A 368 31.91 0.64 14.98
CA ILE A 368 30.64 1.38 15.11
C ILE A 368 30.62 2.60 14.17
N LEU A 369 31.74 3.34 14.07
CA LEU A 369 31.84 4.46 13.13
C LEU A 369 31.66 4.00 11.69
N LEU A 370 32.24 2.84 11.31
CA LEU A 370 32.06 2.23 9.99
C LEU A 370 30.58 1.94 9.71
N VAL A 371 29.84 1.35 10.67
CA VAL A 371 28.40 1.13 10.56
C VAL A 371 27.63 2.44 10.29
N LEU A 372 27.97 3.52 11.01
CA LEU A 372 27.33 4.82 10.85
C LEU A 372 27.61 5.46 9.49
N VAL A 373 28.82 5.32 8.97
CA VAL A 373 29.20 5.85 7.64
C VAL A 373 28.42 5.16 6.53
N PHE A 374 28.27 3.84 6.61
CA PHE A 374 27.55 3.06 5.59
C PHE A 374 26.02 3.10 5.72
N LYS A 375 25.48 3.69 6.78
CA LYS A 375 24.02 3.80 7.02
C LYS A 375 23.26 4.45 5.84
N GLN A 376 23.74 5.59 5.33
CA GLN A 376 23.08 6.32 4.25
C GLN A 376 23.16 5.61 2.87
N PRO A 377 24.33 5.08 2.44
CA PRO A 377 24.43 4.26 1.26
C PRO A 377 23.45 3.08 1.25
N TYR A 378 23.40 2.31 2.34
CA TYR A 378 22.47 1.16 2.43
C TYR A 378 21.00 1.57 2.37
N LYS A 379 20.63 2.65 3.06
CA LYS A 379 19.25 3.15 3.01
C LYS A 379 18.80 3.44 1.57
N ARG A 380 19.65 4.15 0.81
CA ARG A 380 19.34 4.50 -0.58
C ARG A 380 19.18 3.27 -1.47
N ILE A 381 20.13 2.33 -1.36
CA ILE A 381 20.09 1.11 -2.17
C ILE A 381 18.88 0.25 -1.83
N ASN A 382 18.53 0.11 -0.53
CA ASN A 382 17.34 -0.66 -0.15
C ASN A 382 16.06 -0.03 -0.70
N GLU A 383 15.93 1.31 -0.64
CA GLU A 383 14.81 2.02 -1.25
C GLU A 383 14.73 1.76 -2.78
N GLU A 384 15.87 1.84 -3.49
CA GLU A 384 15.95 1.54 -4.94
C GLU A 384 15.60 0.08 -5.23
N THR A 385 16.12 -0.88 -4.44
CA THR A 385 15.87 -2.32 -4.59
C THR A 385 14.39 -2.63 -4.44
N MET A 386 13.74 -2.10 -3.39
CA MET A 386 12.32 -2.37 -3.13
C MET A 386 11.42 -1.90 -4.27
N ILE A 387 11.71 -0.72 -4.82
CA ILE A 387 10.91 -0.15 -5.92
C ILE A 387 11.11 -0.95 -7.21
N GLN A 388 12.36 -1.28 -7.53
CA GLN A 388 12.65 -2.05 -8.73
C GLN A 388 12.08 -3.47 -8.65
N SER A 389 12.12 -4.09 -7.46
CA SER A 389 11.48 -5.40 -7.23
C SER A 389 9.96 -5.34 -7.40
N ALA A 390 9.32 -4.26 -6.92
CA ALA A 390 7.89 -4.07 -7.10
C ALA A 390 7.52 -3.87 -8.59
N ALA A 391 8.31 -3.09 -9.34
CA ALA A 391 8.11 -2.89 -10.77
C ALA A 391 8.26 -4.20 -11.56
N LEU A 392 9.30 -4.97 -11.28
CA LEU A 392 9.55 -6.27 -11.92
C LEU A 392 8.41 -7.26 -11.63
N ASN A 393 7.99 -7.37 -10.36
CA ASN A 393 6.88 -8.24 -9.97
C ASN A 393 5.56 -7.82 -10.63
N SER A 394 5.27 -6.51 -10.69
CA SER A 394 4.08 -6.01 -11.36
C SER A 394 4.06 -6.38 -12.84
N GLN A 395 5.18 -6.22 -13.54
CA GLN A 395 5.30 -6.57 -14.95
C GLN A 395 5.16 -8.08 -15.19
N MET A 396 5.75 -8.90 -14.32
CA MET A 396 5.60 -10.35 -14.40
C MET A 396 4.14 -10.79 -14.20
N ILE A 397 3.46 -10.26 -13.19
CA ILE A 397 2.04 -10.55 -12.92
C ILE A 397 1.17 -10.10 -14.09
N GLU A 398 1.42 -8.92 -14.65
CA GLU A 398 0.68 -8.38 -15.81
C GLU A 398 0.87 -9.28 -17.04
N SER A 399 2.11 -9.69 -17.34
CA SER A 399 2.42 -10.58 -18.46
C SER A 399 1.75 -11.95 -18.30
N LEU A 400 1.75 -12.53 -17.08
CA LEU A 400 1.10 -13.81 -16.81
C LEU A 400 -0.43 -13.72 -16.88
N ARG A 401 -1.03 -12.66 -16.39
CA ARG A 401 -2.48 -12.43 -16.52
C ARG A 401 -2.91 -12.22 -17.97
N GLY A 402 -2.08 -11.53 -18.74
CA GLY A 402 -2.32 -11.26 -20.16
C GLY A 402 -1.77 -12.33 -21.09
N ILE A 403 -1.43 -13.54 -20.61
CA ILE A 403 -0.72 -14.55 -21.40
C ILE A 403 -1.50 -14.98 -22.65
N GLU A 404 -2.82 -15.07 -22.57
CA GLU A 404 -3.67 -15.38 -23.72
C GLU A 404 -3.55 -14.29 -24.79
N THR A 405 -3.60 -13.03 -24.40
CA THR A 405 -3.43 -11.88 -25.32
C THR A 405 -2.03 -11.88 -25.94
N ILE A 406 -1.00 -12.20 -25.17
CA ILE A 406 0.37 -12.30 -25.68
C ILE A 406 0.46 -13.43 -26.73
N LYS A 407 -0.10 -14.60 -26.41
CA LYS A 407 -0.09 -15.78 -27.28
C LYS A 407 -0.89 -15.57 -28.55
N CYS A 408 -2.10 -15.03 -28.48
CA CYS A 408 -2.93 -14.80 -29.66
C CYS A 408 -2.35 -13.75 -30.63
N ASN A 409 -1.49 -12.84 -30.12
CA ASN A 409 -0.82 -11.82 -30.93
C ASN A 409 0.64 -12.18 -31.30
N ALA A 410 1.13 -13.37 -30.92
CA ALA A 410 2.51 -13.82 -31.12
C ALA A 410 3.53 -12.76 -30.67
N ASN A 411 3.33 -12.16 -29.47
CA ASN A 411 4.11 -11.02 -28.95
C ASN A 411 5.03 -11.41 -27.79
N GLU A 412 5.43 -12.69 -27.73
CA GLU A 412 6.25 -13.23 -26.65
C GLU A 412 7.62 -12.56 -26.56
N ASP A 413 8.28 -12.37 -27.72
CA ASP A 413 9.63 -11.81 -27.77
C ASP A 413 9.66 -10.37 -27.29
N THR A 414 8.66 -9.55 -27.66
CA THR A 414 8.55 -8.16 -27.18
C THR A 414 8.31 -8.09 -25.67
N GLN A 415 7.47 -8.98 -25.14
CA GLN A 415 7.21 -9.02 -23.69
C GLN A 415 8.43 -9.52 -22.92
N LEU A 416 9.16 -10.49 -23.48
CA LEU A 416 10.43 -10.96 -22.91
C LEU A 416 11.47 -9.84 -22.88
N GLU A 417 11.61 -9.06 -23.96
CA GLU A 417 12.53 -7.92 -24.04
C GLU A 417 12.18 -6.84 -22.98
N ASN A 418 10.90 -6.57 -22.78
CA ASN A 418 10.45 -5.62 -21.76
C ASN A 418 10.76 -6.14 -20.34
N LEU A 419 10.52 -7.41 -20.07
CA LEU A 419 10.85 -8.04 -18.79
C LEU A 419 12.39 -8.06 -18.57
N GLU A 420 13.16 -8.34 -19.61
CA GLU A 420 14.62 -8.33 -19.56
C GLU A 420 15.16 -6.94 -19.21
N LYS A 421 14.61 -5.87 -19.77
CA LYS A 421 15.00 -4.50 -19.43
C LYS A 421 14.83 -4.20 -17.95
N GLU A 422 13.69 -4.58 -17.38
CA GLU A 422 13.43 -4.39 -15.94
C GLU A 422 14.29 -5.30 -15.06
N TYR A 423 14.53 -6.55 -15.49
CA TYR A 423 15.40 -7.48 -14.80
C TYR A 423 16.86 -6.99 -14.78
N ILE A 424 17.37 -6.49 -15.91
CA ILE A 424 18.72 -5.91 -16.01
C ILE A 424 18.89 -4.70 -15.09
N LYS A 425 17.84 -3.84 -14.95
CA LYS A 425 17.85 -2.74 -13.99
C LYS A 425 17.98 -3.26 -12.56
N SER A 426 17.21 -4.29 -12.20
CA SER A 426 17.28 -4.94 -10.88
C SER A 426 18.68 -5.49 -10.61
N LEU A 427 19.29 -6.19 -11.59
CA LEU A 427 20.65 -6.70 -11.48
C LEU A 427 21.69 -5.59 -11.29
N LYS A 428 21.57 -4.45 -11.99
CA LYS A 428 22.48 -3.30 -11.80
C LYS A 428 22.42 -2.74 -10.39
N ILE A 429 21.22 -2.66 -9.80
CA ILE A 429 21.04 -2.22 -8.40
C ILE A 429 21.65 -3.26 -7.44
N SER A 430 21.40 -4.55 -7.67
CA SER A 430 21.99 -5.65 -6.90
C SER A 430 23.52 -5.65 -6.95
N LEU A 431 24.11 -5.41 -8.12
CA LEU A 431 25.57 -5.28 -8.27
C LEU A 431 26.10 -4.07 -7.48
N ARG A 432 25.38 -2.93 -7.48
CA ARG A 432 25.77 -1.76 -6.69
C ARG A 432 25.70 -2.07 -5.19
N SER A 433 24.65 -2.76 -4.75
CA SER A 433 24.49 -3.24 -3.38
C SER A 433 25.67 -4.14 -2.97
N SER A 434 25.96 -5.15 -3.80
CA SER A 434 27.06 -6.09 -3.55
C SER A 434 28.43 -5.39 -3.50
N ARG A 435 28.68 -4.38 -4.36
CA ARG A 435 29.92 -3.59 -4.32
C ARG A 435 30.07 -2.82 -3.00
N ILE A 436 28.99 -2.22 -2.51
CA ILE A 436 29.02 -1.50 -1.23
C ILE A 436 29.25 -2.47 -0.08
N SER A 437 28.55 -3.61 -0.06
CA SER A 437 28.69 -4.65 0.97
C SER A 437 30.11 -5.25 0.97
N THR A 438 30.63 -5.61 -0.20
CA THR A 438 31.99 -6.13 -0.34
C THR A 438 33.04 -5.08 0.06
N GLY A 439 32.84 -3.84 -0.34
CA GLY A 439 33.70 -2.72 0.05
C GLY A 439 33.73 -2.49 1.56
N GLN A 440 32.57 -2.51 2.21
CA GLN A 440 32.47 -2.44 3.67
C GLN A 440 33.15 -3.64 4.32
N GLY A 441 32.94 -4.84 3.80
CA GLY A 441 33.57 -6.07 4.29
C GLY A 441 35.09 -6.02 4.20
N LEU A 442 35.64 -5.55 3.08
CA LEU A 442 37.08 -5.32 2.92
C LEU A 442 37.62 -4.36 3.97
N ILE A 443 37.02 -3.19 4.13
CA ILE A 443 37.46 -2.19 5.14
C ILE A 443 37.37 -2.80 6.54
N SER A 444 36.29 -3.49 6.87
CA SER A 444 36.14 -4.18 8.16
C SER A 444 37.21 -5.22 8.40
N THR A 445 37.55 -6.03 7.38
CA THR A 445 38.62 -7.04 7.47
C THR A 445 39.98 -6.40 7.67
N PHE A 446 40.31 -5.34 6.94
CA PHE A 446 41.54 -4.60 7.16
C PHE A 446 41.66 -4.06 8.58
N ILE A 447 40.60 -3.43 9.09
CA ILE A 447 40.54 -2.90 10.45
C ILE A 447 40.74 -4.04 11.44
N SER A 448 39.97 -5.14 11.35
CA SER A 448 40.05 -6.26 12.29
C SER A 448 41.44 -6.95 12.27
N THR A 449 41.98 -7.15 11.07
CA THR A 449 43.32 -7.74 10.92
C THR A 449 44.44 -6.83 11.50
N GLY A 450 44.38 -5.53 11.20
CA GLY A 450 45.35 -4.56 11.74
C GLY A 450 45.30 -4.50 13.27
N PHE A 451 44.10 -4.48 13.86
CA PHE A 451 43.95 -4.49 15.32
C PHE A 451 44.37 -5.82 15.94
N SER A 452 44.10 -6.95 15.26
CA SER A 452 44.54 -8.27 15.70
C SER A 452 46.10 -8.34 15.73
N MET A 453 46.76 -7.83 14.67
CA MET A 453 48.23 -7.75 14.63
C MET A 453 48.77 -6.85 15.73
N LEU A 454 48.15 -5.68 15.95
CA LEU A 454 48.55 -4.75 17.02
C LEU A 454 48.38 -5.37 18.40
N THR A 455 47.24 -6.03 18.64
CA THR A 455 46.99 -6.78 19.90
C THR A 455 48.00 -7.90 20.09
N THR A 456 48.35 -8.62 19.04
CA THR A 456 49.35 -9.67 19.08
C THR A 456 50.73 -9.10 19.38
N TYR A 457 51.15 -8.05 18.71
CA TYR A 457 52.41 -7.39 18.95
C TYR A 457 52.54 -6.90 20.40
N VAL A 458 51.57 -6.14 20.90
CA VAL A 458 51.58 -5.63 22.27
C VAL A 458 51.48 -6.76 23.28
N GLY A 459 50.64 -7.78 23.04
CA GLY A 459 50.49 -8.93 23.94
C GLY A 459 51.79 -9.78 24.02
N ILE A 460 52.42 -10.08 22.91
CA ILE A 460 53.68 -10.83 22.90
C ILE A 460 54.81 -10.00 23.52
N SER A 461 54.86 -8.65 23.28
CA SER A 461 55.82 -7.76 23.93
C SER A 461 55.67 -7.82 25.46
N GLN A 462 54.46 -7.81 25.99
CA GLN A 462 54.21 -7.96 27.43
C GLN A 462 54.63 -9.33 27.96
N VAL A 463 54.44 -10.40 27.17
CA VAL A 463 54.92 -11.74 27.54
C VAL A 463 56.46 -11.76 27.62
N LEU A 464 57.15 -11.16 26.65
CA LEU A 464 58.61 -11.08 26.63
C LEU A 464 59.17 -10.29 27.81
N HIS A 465 58.46 -9.25 28.31
CA HIS A 465 58.85 -8.48 29.46
C HIS A 465 58.39 -9.08 30.80
N GLY A 466 57.71 -10.22 30.79
CA GLY A 466 57.25 -10.91 31.98
C GLY A 466 56.04 -10.28 32.68
N GLU A 467 55.34 -9.33 32.01
CA GLU A 467 54.11 -8.67 32.52
C GLU A 467 52.87 -9.55 32.37
N MET A 468 52.95 -10.57 31.50
CA MET A 468 51.84 -11.47 31.20
C MET A 468 52.39 -12.84 30.85
N THR A 469 51.65 -13.93 31.20
CA THR A 469 52.00 -15.28 30.76
C THR A 469 51.52 -15.54 29.31
N LEU A 470 52.17 -16.51 28.63
CA LEU A 470 51.77 -16.87 27.28
C LEU A 470 50.35 -17.42 27.23
N GLY A 471 50.00 -18.27 28.22
CA GLY A 471 48.63 -18.80 28.37
C GLY A 471 47.62 -17.68 28.71
N GLY A 472 48.03 -16.69 29.50
CA GLY A 472 47.20 -15.49 29.75
C GLY A 472 46.88 -14.71 28.46
N PHE A 473 47.88 -14.50 27.58
CA PHE A 473 47.69 -13.87 26.28
C PHE A 473 46.79 -14.70 25.37
N MET A 474 46.96 -16.03 25.33
CA MET A 474 46.10 -16.93 24.55
C MET A 474 44.63 -16.89 25.01
N ALA A 475 44.43 -16.90 26.34
CA ALA A 475 43.07 -16.75 26.92
C ALA A 475 42.48 -15.38 26.60
N PHE A 476 43.26 -14.29 26.69
CA PHE A 476 42.83 -12.95 26.29
C PHE A 476 42.41 -12.90 24.82
N SER A 477 43.23 -13.45 23.92
CA SER A 477 42.95 -13.49 22.48
C SER A 477 41.66 -14.25 22.16
N THR A 478 41.43 -15.41 22.84
CA THR A 478 40.18 -16.18 22.67
C THR A 478 38.98 -15.40 23.19
N LEU A 479 39.03 -14.78 24.34
CA LEU A 479 37.98 -13.98 24.92
C LEU A 479 37.74 -12.69 24.13
N SER A 480 38.76 -12.09 23.52
CA SER A 480 38.61 -10.91 22.68
C SER A 480 37.71 -11.18 21.46
N SER A 481 37.68 -12.41 20.95
CA SER A 481 36.77 -12.79 19.85
C SER A 481 35.30 -12.73 20.28
N TYR A 482 34.98 -13.11 21.52
CA TYR A 482 33.63 -12.97 22.07
C TYR A 482 33.19 -11.52 22.27
N PHE A 483 34.14 -10.60 22.47
CA PHE A 483 33.87 -9.18 22.54
C PHE A 483 33.72 -8.55 21.16
N THR A 484 34.49 -8.97 20.16
CA THR A 484 34.49 -8.38 18.82
C THR A 484 33.48 -9.01 17.86
N SER A 485 33.09 -10.28 18.03
CA SER A 485 32.09 -10.99 17.21
C SER A 485 30.74 -10.26 17.12
N PRO A 486 30.16 -9.73 18.21
CA PRO A 486 28.94 -8.92 18.18
C PRO A 486 29.00 -7.72 17.22
N LEU A 487 30.17 -7.10 17.10
CA LEU A 487 30.36 -5.95 16.21
C LEU A 487 30.34 -6.37 14.73
N SER A 488 30.93 -7.52 14.42
CA SER A 488 30.87 -8.10 13.08
C SER A 488 29.44 -8.50 12.71
N ASN A 489 28.66 -9.05 13.66
CA ASN A 489 27.24 -9.33 13.49
C ASN A 489 26.43 -8.07 13.20
N LEU A 490 26.67 -6.96 13.93
CA LEU A 490 26.03 -5.67 13.69
C LEU A 490 26.28 -5.15 12.27
N ILE A 491 27.48 -5.33 11.74
CA ILE A 491 27.79 -4.96 10.34
C ILE A 491 26.96 -5.80 9.36
N GLY A 492 26.89 -7.13 9.59
CA GLY A 492 26.08 -8.04 8.78
C GLY A 492 24.58 -7.73 8.82
N LEU A 493 24.08 -7.33 9.98
CA LEU A 493 22.65 -7.01 10.19
C LEU A 493 22.26 -5.60 9.71
N GLN A 494 23.22 -4.75 9.38
CA GLN A 494 22.95 -3.34 9.05
C GLN A 494 21.96 -3.17 7.90
N MET A 495 22.05 -3.99 6.86
CA MET A 495 21.16 -3.96 5.72
C MET A 495 19.75 -4.37 6.12
N SER A 496 19.59 -5.47 6.84
CA SER A 496 18.30 -5.96 7.33
C SER A 496 17.61 -4.97 8.27
N ILE A 497 18.35 -4.29 9.13
CA ILE A 497 17.80 -3.25 10.01
C ILE A 497 17.28 -2.05 9.20
N GLN A 498 17.94 -1.68 8.10
CA GLN A 498 17.47 -0.59 7.22
C GLN A 498 16.20 -1.00 6.46
N GLU A 499 16.19 -2.21 5.91
CA GLU A 499 15.03 -2.79 5.24
C GLU A 499 13.81 -2.79 6.17
N ALA A 500 14.00 -3.27 7.39
CA ALA A 500 13.01 -3.27 8.42
C ALA A 500 12.39 -1.92 8.73
N GLY A 501 13.25 -0.91 8.82
CA GLY A 501 12.78 0.45 9.09
C GLY A 501 11.86 0.98 7.98
N ILE A 502 12.07 0.55 6.74
CA ILE A 502 11.24 0.90 5.59
C ILE A 502 9.93 0.10 5.63
N SER A 503 10.03 -1.23 5.78
CA SER A 503 8.86 -2.12 5.87
C SER A 503 7.95 -1.73 7.05
N MET A 504 8.54 -1.37 8.19
CA MET A 504 7.80 -0.89 9.36
C MET A 504 7.00 0.38 9.07
N LYS A 505 7.60 1.35 8.37
CA LYS A 505 6.89 2.57 7.98
C LYS A 505 5.69 2.26 7.07
N ARG A 506 5.89 1.39 6.08
CA ARG A 506 4.84 0.99 5.14
C ARG A 506 3.70 0.23 5.82
N LEU A 507 4.02 -0.69 6.72
CA LEU A 507 3.01 -1.46 7.46
C LEU A 507 2.19 -0.56 8.37
N THR A 508 2.84 0.43 9.04
CA THR A 508 2.15 1.42 9.86
C THR A 508 1.10 2.19 9.08
N GLU A 509 1.41 2.56 7.85
CA GLU A 509 0.48 3.32 7.01
C GLU A 509 -0.82 2.56 6.74
N ILE A 510 -0.80 1.22 6.74
CA ILE A 510 -2.01 0.40 6.62
C ILE A 510 -2.66 0.21 7.98
N MET A 511 -1.87 -0.12 9.01
CA MET A 511 -2.39 -0.39 10.35
C MET A 511 -2.96 0.85 11.06
N ASP A 512 -2.55 2.04 10.63
CA ASP A 512 -3.12 3.31 11.12
C ASP A 512 -4.33 3.77 10.29
N TYR A 513 -4.71 3.04 9.22
CA TYR A 513 -5.93 3.31 8.49
C TYR A 513 -7.12 2.81 9.30
N PRO A 514 -8.17 3.63 9.53
CA PRO A 514 -9.30 3.23 10.37
C PRO A 514 -10.05 2.04 9.75
N ALA A 515 -10.35 1.04 10.55
CA ALA A 515 -11.21 -0.05 10.16
C ALA A 515 -12.67 0.41 10.07
N GLU A 516 -13.50 -0.25 9.27
CA GLU A 516 -14.93 0.07 9.16
C GLU A 516 -15.63 0.01 10.54
N ASP A 517 -15.30 -1.02 11.32
CA ASP A 517 -15.93 -1.31 12.60
C ASP A 517 -15.48 -0.36 13.73
N GLU A 518 -14.34 0.33 13.60
CA GLU A 518 -13.89 1.31 14.58
C GLU A 518 -14.87 2.50 14.71
N ASN A 519 -15.62 2.79 13.64
CA ASN A 519 -16.68 3.79 13.69
C ASN A 519 -17.99 3.24 14.27
N ASP A 520 -18.18 1.92 14.27
CA ASP A 520 -19.35 1.23 14.81
C ASP A 520 -19.19 0.95 16.31
N GLU A 521 -17.94 0.69 16.78
CA GLU A 521 -17.62 0.47 18.19
C GLU A 521 -17.66 1.79 18.98
N GLY A 522 -18.67 1.94 19.86
CA GLY A 522 -18.84 3.14 20.71
C GLY A 522 -19.73 4.22 20.11
N SER A 523 -20.30 4.01 18.92
CA SER A 523 -21.37 4.82 18.35
C SER A 523 -22.74 4.29 18.80
N GLU A 524 -23.76 5.15 18.78
CA GLU A 524 -25.15 4.75 19.04
C GLU A 524 -25.80 4.03 17.83
N LEU A 525 -24.98 3.38 16.94
CA LEU A 525 -25.47 2.70 15.74
C LEU A 525 -26.28 1.46 16.13
N THR A 526 -27.42 1.30 15.47
CA THR A 526 -28.33 0.19 15.69
C THR A 526 -28.12 -0.91 14.66
N PRO A 527 -28.31 -2.20 15.00
CA PRO A 527 -28.28 -3.25 13.99
C PRO A 527 -29.57 -3.25 13.16
N LEU A 528 -29.45 -3.38 11.83
CA LEU A 528 -30.56 -3.63 10.93
C LEU A 528 -30.88 -5.14 10.94
N GLU A 529 -31.99 -5.53 11.52
CA GLU A 529 -32.40 -6.94 11.56
C GLU A 529 -32.85 -7.42 10.18
N LYS A 530 -33.72 -6.66 9.51
CA LYS A 530 -34.29 -6.99 8.21
C LYS A 530 -34.79 -5.74 7.49
N VAL A 531 -34.74 -5.74 6.17
CA VAL A 531 -35.37 -4.71 5.34
C VAL A 531 -36.82 -5.11 5.08
N GLU A 532 -37.77 -4.48 5.77
CA GLU A 532 -39.22 -4.77 5.66
C GLU A 532 -40.02 -3.58 5.13
N GLY A 533 -39.49 -2.36 5.26
CA GLY A 533 -40.10 -1.12 4.79
C GLY A 533 -39.57 -0.65 3.46
N ASP A 534 -39.99 0.55 3.11
CA ASP A 534 -39.49 1.24 1.91
C ASP A 534 -38.02 1.65 2.05
N ILE A 535 -37.34 1.71 0.92
CA ILE A 535 -35.98 2.27 0.81
C ILE A 535 -36.08 3.56 0.01
N GLU A 536 -35.68 4.66 0.63
CA GLU A 536 -35.81 6.00 0.06
C GLU A 536 -34.46 6.64 -0.18
N PHE A 537 -34.25 7.15 -1.40
CA PHE A 537 -33.17 8.07 -1.75
C PHE A 537 -33.73 9.49 -1.75
N LYS A 538 -33.12 10.39 -0.95
CA LYS A 538 -33.56 11.78 -0.76
C LYS A 538 -32.45 12.72 -1.17
N ASP A 539 -32.56 13.27 -2.38
CA ASP A 539 -31.63 14.27 -2.94
C ASP A 539 -30.15 13.85 -2.89
N VAL A 540 -29.88 12.59 -3.24
CA VAL A 540 -28.56 11.97 -3.07
C VAL A 540 -27.61 12.40 -4.16
N THR A 541 -26.48 12.99 -3.76
CA THR A 541 -25.33 13.30 -4.60
C THR A 541 -24.12 12.49 -4.16
N PHE A 542 -23.42 11.90 -5.11
CA PHE A 542 -22.20 11.12 -4.85
C PHE A 542 -21.19 11.23 -5.98
N ARG A 543 -19.89 11.33 -5.61
CA ARG A 543 -18.76 11.28 -6.54
C ARG A 543 -17.64 10.38 -6.04
N TYR A 544 -16.93 9.73 -6.96
CA TYR A 544 -15.71 9.00 -6.65
C TYR A 544 -14.53 9.96 -6.61
N GLY A 545 -13.99 10.21 -5.42
CA GLY A 545 -12.91 11.16 -5.23
C GLY A 545 -13.32 12.59 -5.65
N ASN A 546 -12.51 13.26 -6.47
CA ASN A 546 -12.77 14.62 -6.96
C ASN A 546 -13.19 14.64 -8.44
N ARG A 547 -13.93 13.64 -8.90
CA ARG A 547 -14.47 13.54 -10.25
C ARG A 547 -15.82 14.23 -10.37
N ALA A 548 -16.33 14.29 -11.60
CA ALA A 548 -17.73 14.67 -11.81
C ALA A 548 -18.66 13.76 -11.01
N PRO A 549 -19.81 14.26 -10.52
CA PRO A 549 -20.76 13.46 -9.80
C PRO A 549 -21.15 12.21 -10.58
N ALA A 550 -21.08 11.05 -9.91
CA ALA A 550 -21.58 9.78 -10.44
C ALA A 550 -23.09 9.66 -10.23
N LEU A 551 -23.62 10.33 -9.21
CA LEU A 551 -25.03 10.57 -8.94
C LEU A 551 -25.20 12.04 -8.62
N ASP A 552 -26.21 12.68 -9.20
CA ASP A 552 -26.43 14.11 -9.13
C ASP A 552 -27.89 14.38 -8.76
N HIS A 553 -28.14 14.68 -7.48
CA HIS A 553 -29.45 15.00 -6.89
C HIS A 553 -30.54 13.97 -7.22
N ILE A 554 -30.28 12.67 -6.99
CA ILE A 554 -31.25 11.62 -7.26
C ILE A 554 -32.22 11.41 -6.09
N SER A 555 -33.51 11.27 -6.43
CA SER A 555 -34.56 10.95 -5.47
C SER A 555 -35.50 9.89 -6.06
N PHE A 556 -35.67 8.77 -5.36
CA PHE A 556 -36.59 7.70 -5.70
C PHE A 556 -36.85 6.80 -4.50
N THR A 557 -37.87 5.97 -4.61
CA THR A 557 -38.22 5.00 -3.58
C THR A 557 -38.27 3.58 -4.18
N ILE A 558 -37.78 2.60 -3.43
CA ILE A 558 -38.03 1.16 -3.65
C ILE A 558 -39.08 0.75 -2.64
N PRO A 559 -40.35 0.62 -3.03
CA PRO A 559 -41.39 0.27 -2.09
C PRO A 559 -41.22 -1.17 -1.58
N ALA A 560 -41.70 -1.44 -0.37
CA ALA A 560 -41.60 -2.76 0.23
C ALA A 560 -42.32 -3.82 -0.67
N GLY A 561 -41.63 -4.94 -0.91
CA GLY A 561 -42.17 -6.05 -1.72
C GLY A 561 -42.25 -5.75 -3.22
N LYS A 562 -41.72 -4.60 -3.71
CA LYS A 562 -41.78 -4.19 -5.11
C LYS A 562 -40.47 -4.43 -5.84
N LYS A 563 -40.57 -4.59 -7.15
CA LYS A 563 -39.47 -4.82 -8.08
C LYS A 563 -39.15 -3.53 -8.83
N VAL A 564 -37.99 -2.94 -8.54
CA VAL A 564 -37.54 -1.71 -9.18
C VAL A 564 -36.34 -2.03 -10.08
N ALA A 565 -36.37 -1.51 -11.32
CA ALA A 565 -35.28 -1.68 -12.27
C ALA A 565 -34.53 -0.38 -12.51
N LEU A 566 -33.21 -0.48 -12.61
CA LEU A 566 -32.31 0.59 -13.05
C LEU A 566 -31.82 0.28 -14.45
N VAL A 567 -32.16 1.13 -15.42
CA VAL A 567 -31.74 1.00 -16.82
C VAL A 567 -31.02 2.28 -17.29
N GLY A 568 -30.19 2.19 -18.30
CA GLY A 568 -29.46 3.34 -18.85
C GLY A 568 -28.13 2.96 -19.46
N SER A 569 -27.44 3.92 -20.05
CA SER A 569 -26.13 3.73 -20.68
C SER A 569 -25.06 3.27 -19.68
N SER A 570 -23.96 2.66 -20.17
CA SER A 570 -22.80 2.37 -19.32
C SER A 570 -22.24 3.65 -18.73
N GLY A 571 -21.91 3.66 -17.44
CA GLY A 571 -21.42 4.85 -16.73
C GLY A 571 -22.52 5.82 -16.26
N SER A 572 -23.82 5.51 -16.41
CA SER A 572 -24.91 6.39 -15.94
C SER A 572 -25.13 6.42 -14.44
N GLY A 573 -24.38 5.64 -13.63
CA GLY A 573 -24.46 5.64 -12.17
C GLY A 573 -25.18 4.46 -11.54
N LYS A 574 -25.70 3.48 -12.30
CA LYS A 574 -26.47 2.33 -11.81
C LYS A 574 -25.78 1.54 -10.71
N SER A 575 -24.56 1.06 -10.98
CA SER A 575 -23.79 0.29 -9.97
C SER A 575 -23.26 1.17 -8.81
N THR A 576 -23.34 2.48 -8.91
CA THR A 576 -23.06 3.38 -7.79
C THR A 576 -24.18 3.32 -6.76
N ILE A 577 -25.45 3.24 -7.20
CA ILE A 577 -26.60 3.06 -6.31
C ILE A 577 -26.45 1.76 -5.51
N THR A 578 -26.08 0.64 -6.16
CA THR A 578 -25.91 -0.65 -5.46
C THR A 578 -24.81 -0.59 -4.41
N LYS A 579 -23.72 0.12 -4.68
CA LYS A 579 -22.61 0.30 -3.73
C LYS A 579 -22.97 1.18 -2.53
N LEU A 580 -23.80 2.20 -2.72
CA LEU A 580 -24.34 3.01 -1.62
C LEU A 580 -25.28 2.21 -0.73
N LEU A 581 -26.18 1.40 -1.32
CA LEU A 581 -27.09 0.51 -0.56
C LEU A 581 -26.32 -0.52 0.29
N LEU A 582 -25.15 -1.03 -0.20
CA LEU A 582 -24.28 -1.92 0.54
C LEU A 582 -23.42 -1.20 1.57
N LYS A 583 -23.59 0.11 1.73
CA LYS A 583 -22.77 0.94 2.63
C LYS A 583 -21.27 0.78 2.36
N TYR A 584 -20.87 0.66 1.07
CA TYR A 584 -19.46 0.67 0.66
C TYR A 584 -18.91 2.10 0.58
N TYR A 585 -19.81 3.06 0.41
CA TYR A 585 -19.55 4.49 0.38
C TYR A 585 -20.73 5.23 1.01
N ASP A 586 -20.47 6.38 1.58
CA ASP A 586 -21.47 7.31 2.07
C ASP A 586 -21.81 8.35 0.99
N PRO A 587 -23.07 8.84 0.92
CA PRO A 587 -23.42 9.93 0.03
C PRO A 587 -22.67 11.21 0.43
N GLU A 588 -22.37 12.09 -0.55
CA GLU A 588 -21.75 13.38 -0.30
C GLU A 588 -22.80 14.40 0.19
N GLU A 589 -24.00 14.33 -0.39
CA GLU A 589 -25.16 15.12 -0.03
C GLU A 589 -26.41 14.25 -0.09
N GLY A 590 -27.44 14.59 0.69
CA GLY A 590 -28.70 13.85 0.77
C GLY A 590 -28.62 12.67 1.72
N GLU A 591 -29.69 11.88 1.76
CA GLU A 591 -29.86 10.76 2.70
C GLU A 591 -30.44 9.52 2.01
N ILE A 592 -30.12 8.36 2.57
CA ILE A 592 -30.70 7.07 2.15
C ILE A 592 -31.32 6.45 3.40
N ASP A 593 -32.63 6.18 3.32
CA ASP A 593 -33.36 5.61 4.45
C ASP A 593 -33.75 4.17 4.19
N PHE A 594 -33.61 3.33 5.21
CA PHE A 594 -34.13 1.95 5.27
C PHE A 594 -35.16 1.87 6.39
N ASN A 595 -36.37 1.39 6.08
CA ASN A 595 -37.47 1.29 7.06
C ASN A 595 -37.77 2.65 7.76
N GLY A 596 -37.53 3.78 7.08
CA GLY A 596 -37.71 5.12 7.62
C GLY A 596 -36.60 5.64 8.55
N VAL A 597 -35.49 4.91 8.67
CA VAL A 597 -34.29 5.31 9.45
C VAL A 597 -33.11 5.48 8.49
N ASN A 598 -32.29 6.51 8.72
CA ASN A 598 -31.13 6.82 7.87
C ASN A 598 -30.13 5.65 7.89
N LEU A 599 -29.66 5.24 6.71
CA LEU A 599 -28.65 4.19 6.53
C LEU A 599 -27.38 4.45 7.33
N ALA A 600 -27.01 5.72 7.55
CA ALA A 600 -25.86 6.10 8.35
C ALA A 600 -25.96 5.64 9.80
N GLU A 601 -27.17 5.47 10.36
CA GLU A 601 -27.42 5.05 11.74
C GLU A 601 -27.34 3.54 11.97
N TYR A 602 -27.20 2.75 10.91
CA TYR A 602 -27.05 1.29 11.02
C TYR A 602 -25.58 0.87 10.98
N THR A 603 -25.25 -0.27 11.63
CA THR A 603 -23.91 -0.87 11.54
C THR A 603 -23.66 -1.48 10.15
N HIS A 604 -22.43 -1.41 9.65
CA HIS A 604 -22.05 -1.89 8.32
C HIS A 604 -22.38 -3.38 8.11
N ASP A 605 -22.05 -4.18 9.12
CA ASP A 605 -22.26 -5.63 9.09
C ASP A 605 -23.74 -6.00 9.01
N SER A 606 -24.59 -5.32 9.77
CA SER A 606 -26.05 -5.60 9.81
C SER A 606 -26.69 -5.27 8.48
N VAL A 607 -26.35 -4.14 7.86
CA VAL A 607 -26.83 -3.75 6.54
C VAL A 607 -26.48 -4.80 5.50
N ARG A 608 -25.23 -5.23 5.47
CA ARG A 608 -24.77 -6.24 4.52
C ARG A 608 -25.39 -7.61 4.78
N ARG A 609 -25.69 -7.96 6.02
CA ARG A 609 -26.42 -9.20 6.35
C ARG A 609 -27.88 -9.15 5.92
N ALA A 610 -28.51 -8.00 5.98
CA ALA A 610 -29.93 -7.81 5.60
C ALA A 610 -30.17 -7.75 4.08
N ILE A 611 -29.11 -7.64 3.24
CA ILE A 611 -29.19 -7.51 1.77
C ILE A 611 -28.59 -8.74 1.09
N ALA A 612 -29.31 -9.36 0.15
CA ALA A 612 -28.76 -10.37 -0.75
C ALA A 612 -28.27 -9.68 -2.04
N TYR A 613 -26.97 -9.78 -2.34
CA TYR A 613 -26.35 -9.12 -3.49
C TYR A 613 -25.74 -10.14 -4.45
N VAL A 614 -26.14 -10.06 -5.71
CA VAL A 614 -25.52 -10.81 -6.81
C VAL A 614 -24.72 -9.82 -7.66
N PRO A 615 -23.39 -9.82 -7.59
CA PRO A 615 -22.54 -8.88 -8.31
C PRO A 615 -22.43 -9.20 -9.80
N GLN A 616 -22.06 -8.20 -10.59
CA GLN A 616 -21.76 -8.36 -12.02
C GLN A 616 -20.61 -9.36 -12.25
N ASN A 617 -19.52 -9.23 -11.51
CA ASN A 617 -18.37 -10.14 -11.56
C ASN A 617 -18.48 -11.14 -10.40
N ILE A 618 -18.64 -12.41 -10.72
CA ILE A 618 -18.84 -13.48 -9.75
C ILE A 618 -17.51 -14.11 -9.42
N GLU A 619 -17.11 -14.02 -8.16
CA GLU A 619 -15.93 -14.69 -7.62
C GLU A 619 -16.34 -15.97 -6.89
N LEU A 620 -15.71 -17.09 -7.29
CA LEU A 620 -15.83 -18.38 -6.63
C LEU A 620 -14.50 -18.73 -5.98
N PHE A 621 -14.57 -19.21 -4.75
CA PHE A 621 -13.38 -19.59 -4.00
C PHE A 621 -12.94 -21.00 -4.35
N SER A 622 -11.64 -21.27 -4.24
CA SER A 622 -11.05 -22.61 -4.34
C SER A 622 -11.49 -23.49 -3.15
N LYS A 623 -12.75 -23.89 -3.18
CA LYS A 623 -13.46 -24.71 -2.18
C LYS A 623 -14.49 -25.57 -2.88
N THR A 624 -15.22 -26.40 -2.12
CA THR A 624 -16.34 -27.17 -2.68
C THR A 624 -17.48 -26.27 -3.14
N ILE A 625 -18.34 -26.77 -4.04
CA ILE A 625 -19.57 -26.05 -4.44
C ILE A 625 -20.46 -25.82 -3.22
N TYR A 626 -20.56 -26.80 -2.32
CA TYR A 626 -21.26 -26.66 -1.05
C TYR A 626 -20.74 -25.47 -0.24
N ASP A 627 -19.43 -25.36 -0.04
CA ASP A 627 -18.84 -24.26 0.72
C ASP A 627 -18.98 -22.91 -0.01
N ASN A 628 -18.95 -22.91 -1.34
CA ASN A 628 -19.18 -21.73 -2.15
C ASN A 628 -20.60 -21.18 -2.03
N ILE A 629 -21.62 -22.04 -1.97
CA ILE A 629 -22.99 -21.59 -1.77
C ILE A 629 -23.21 -21.13 -0.33
N ARG A 630 -22.74 -21.90 0.63
CA ARG A 630 -22.95 -21.66 2.06
C ARG A 630 -22.21 -20.44 2.62
N ILE A 631 -21.34 -19.78 1.85
CA ILE A 631 -20.60 -18.59 2.30
C ILE A 631 -21.51 -17.44 2.77
N SER A 632 -22.73 -17.37 2.25
CA SER A 632 -23.74 -16.38 2.66
C SER A 632 -24.39 -16.69 4.03
N ARG A 633 -24.39 -17.96 4.45
CA ARG A 633 -24.91 -18.45 5.73
C ARG A 633 -24.15 -19.72 6.13
N MET A 634 -23.08 -19.54 6.92
CA MET A 634 -22.10 -20.59 7.25
C MET A 634 -22.66 -21.76 8.09
N ASP A 635 -23.76 -21.57 8.76
CA ASP A 635 -24.47 -22.58 9.57
C ASP A 635 -25.48 -23.41 8.74
N ALA A 636 -25.67 -23.09 7.47
CA ALA A 636 -26.62 -23.78 6.60
C ALA A 636 -26.30 -25.27 6.42
N THR A 637 -27.31 -26.10 6.51
CA THR A 637 -27.23 -27.53 6.28
C THR A 637 -27.11 -27.89 4.79
N MET A 638 -26.72 -29.12 4.49
CA MET A 638 -26.64 -29.60 3.10
C MET A 638 -28.02 -29.56 2.41
N GLU A 639 -29.09 -29.82 3.15
CA GLU A 639 -30.46 -29.78 2.62
C GLU A 639 -30.89 -28.39 2.25
N GLU A 640 -30.60 -27.39 3.08
CA GLU A 640 -30.87 -25.96 2.81
C GLU A 640 -30.09 -25.47 1.58
N VAL A 641 -28.81 -25.89 1.48
CA VAL A 641 -27.97 -25.57 0.30
C VAL A 641 -28.56 -26.20 -0.97
N LYS A 642 -29.03 -27.46 -0.92
CA LYS A 642 -29.69 -28.12 -2.06
C LYS A 642 -30.98 -27.41 -2.46
N GLU A 643 -31.79 -26.99 -1.49
CA GLU A 643 -33.01 -26.24 -1.77
C GLU A 643 -32.73 -24.88 -2.41
N ALA A 644 -31.72 -24.16 -1.88
CA ALA A 644 -31.30 -22.91 -2.51
C ALA A 644 -30.75 -23.12 -3.93
N ALA A 645 -29.99 -24.20 -4.16
CA ALA A 645 -29.50 -24.56 -5.47
C ALA A 645 -30.62 -24.97 -6.45
N LYS A 646 -31.71 -25.64 -5.97
CA LYS A 646 -32.89 -25.91 -6.78
C LYS A 646 -33.62 -24.62 -7.21
N LYS A 647 -33.79 -23.69 -6.26
CA LYS A 647 -34.38 -22.37 -6.54
C LYS A 647 -33.56 -21.56 -7.55
N ALA A 648 -32.25 -21.79 -7.67
CA ALA A 648 -31.34 -21.13 -8.60
C ALA A 648 -31.10 -21.93 -9.89
N ASP A 649 -31.83 -22.99 -10.15
CA ASP A 649 -31.61 -23.94 -11.27
C ASP A 649 -30.16 -24.48 -11.34
N ALA A 650 -29.47 -24.49 -10.19
CA ALA A 650 -28.11 -24.98 -10.10
C ALA A 650 -28.03 -26.49 -9.79
N HIS A 651 -29.07 -27.06 -9.18
CA HIS A 651 -29.06 -28.44 -8.70
C HIS A 651 -28.78 -29.46 -9.80
N GLU A 652 -29.40 -29.27 -10.96
CA GLU A 652 -29.28 -30.26 -12.06
C GLU A 652 -27.85 -30.35 -12.59
N PHE A 653 -27.16 -29.22 -12.87
CA PHE A 653 -25.80 -29.32 -13.34
C PHE A 653 -24.86 -29.81 -12.23
N ILE A 654 -25.09 -29.39 -10.96
CA ILE A 654 -24.27 -29.87 -9.83
C ILE A 654 -24.37 -31.37 -9.67
N ARG A 655 -25.57 -31.96 -9.85
CA ARG A 655 -25.82 -33.39 -9.73
C ARG A 655 -25.06 -34.21 -10.80
N HIS A 656 -24.79 -33.63 -11.96
CA HIS A 656 -24.06 -34.28 -13.04
C HIS A 656 -22.51 -34.22 -12.87
N LEU A 657 -22.01 -33.43 -11.91
CA LEU A 657 -20.59 -33.39 -11.60
C LEU A 657 -20.20 -34.68 -10.83
N PRO A 658 -18.94 -35.17 -11.00
CA PRO A 658 -18.49 -36.43 -10.39
C PRO A 658 -18.63 -36.51 -8.88
N LEU A 659 -18.37 -35.40 -8.17
CA LEU A 659 -18.48 -35.29 -6.70
C LEU A 659 -19.68 -34.42 -6.27
N GLN A 660 -20.56 -34.07 -7.20
CA GLN A 660 -21.74 -33.25 -6.92
C GLN A 660 -21.40 -31.99 -6.12
N TYR A 661 -22.08 -31.74 -4.99
CA TYR A 661 -21.84 -30.59 -4.10
C TYR A 661 -20.43 -30.59 -3.47
N ASN A 662 -19.78 -31.74 -3.39
CA ASN A 662 -18.41 -31.89 -2.91
C ASN A 662 -17.36 -31.67 -4.00
N THR A 663 -17.76 -31.33 -5.22
CA THR A 663 -16.84 -30.98 -6.30
C THR A 663 -16.05 -29.74 -5.88
N TYR A 664 -14.71 -29.89 -5.85
CA TYR A 664 -13.79 -28.80 -5.52
C TYR A 664 -13.60 -27.93 -6.76
N LEU A 665 -13.78 -26.62 -6.58
CA LEU A 665 -13.57 -25.65 -7.64
C LEU A 665 -12.14 -25.15 -7.63
N GLU A 666 -11.55 -24.98 -8.80
CA GLU A 666 -10.25 -24.34 -8.97
C GLU A 666 -10.36 -22.83 -8.80
N GLU A 667 -9.23 -22.13 -8.95
CA GLU A 667 -9.13 -20.67 -8.80
C GLU A 667 -10.17 -19.95 -9.67
N ALA A 668 -10.89 -19.02 -9.06
CA ALA A 668 -11.99 -18.25 -9.67
C ALA A 668 -13.09 -19.12 -10.32
N GLY A 669 -13.23 -20.39 -9.89
CA GLY A 669 -14.23 -21.32 -10.44
C GLY A 669 -13.91 -21.77 -11.87
N ASN A 670 -12.63 -21.87 -12.22
CA ASN A 670 -12.23 -22.46 -13.51
C ASN A 670 -12.84 -23.87 -13.66
N GLY A 671 -13.27 -24.19 -14.88
CA GLY A 671 -14.00 -25.43 -15.18
C GLY A 671 -15.52 -25.28 -15.17
N LEU A 672 -16.07 -24.16 -14.69
CA LEU A 672 -17.48 -23.83 -14.78
C LEU A 672 -17.72 -22.77 -15.88
N SER A 673 -18.80 -22.93 -16.63
CA SER A 673 -19.29 -21.89 -17.55
C SER A 673 -19.75 -20.63 -16.79
N GLY A 674 -19.81 -19.49 -17.47
CA GLY A 674 -20.30 -18.23 -16.88
C GLY A 674 -21.71 -18.38 -16.30
N GLY A 675 -22.58 -19.13 -16.97
CA GLY A 675 -23.94 -19.41 -16.51
C GLY A 675 -24.03 -20.28 -15.26
N GLU A 676 -23.16 -21.28 -15.12
CA GLU A 676 -23.07 -22.10 -13.90
C GLU A 676 -22.57 -21.30 -12.72
N LYS A 677 -21.57 -20.42 -12.91
CA LYS A 677 -21.11 -19.47 -11.88
C LYS A 677 -22.24 -18.55 -11.41
N GLN A 678 -23.04 -18.03 -12.35
CA GLN A 678 -24.18 -17.18 -12.03
C GLN A 678 -25.25 -17.91 -11.21
N ARG A 679 -25.60 -19.16 -11.58
CA ARG A 679 -26.53 -19.98 -10.80
C ARG A 679 -26.04 -20.30 -9.40
N ILE A 680 -24.73 -20.50 -9.21
CA ILE A 680 -24.13 -20.63 -7.87
C ILE A 680 -24.26 -19.31 -7.08
N ALA A 681 -24.04 -18.16 -7.70
CA ALA A 681 -24.19 -16.86 -7.04
C ALA A 681 -25.65 -16.57 -6.67
N LEU A 682 -26.60 -16.95 -7.51
CA LEU A 682 -28.04 -16.89 -7.19
C LEU A 682 -28.39 -17.83 -6.03
N ALA A 683 -27.85 -19.06 -6.01
CA ALA A 683 -28.04 -19.98 -4.89
C ALA A 683 -27.50 -19.37 -3.56
N ARG A 684 -26.38 -18.65 -3.59
CA ARG A 684 -25.89 -17.85 -2.43
C ARG A 684 -26.94 -16.83 -1.96
N ALA A 685 -27.54 -16.09 -2.91
CA ALA A 685 -28.51 -15.07 -2.62
C ALA A 685 -29.81 -15.68 -2.03
N PHE A 686 -30.32 -16.76 -2.60
CA PHE A 686 -31.51 -17.45 -2.09
C PHE A 686 -31.28 -18.09 -0.71
N LEU A 687 -30.08 -18.61 -0.43
CA LEU A 687 -29.74 -19.18 0.87
C LEU A 687 -29.72 -18.14 1.98
N LYS A 688 -29.45 -16.88 1.65
CA LYS A 688 -29.36 -15.77 2.61
C LYS A 688 -30.72 -15.33 3.15
N ASP A 689 -31.79 -15.50 2.39
CA ASP A 689 -33.20 -15.14 2.72
C ASP A 689 -33.35 -13.70 3.26
N SER A 690 -32.97 -12.75 2.45
CA SER A 690 -32.93 -11.33 2.82
C SER A 690 -34.24 -10.60 2.48
N GLY A 691 -34.45 -9.40 3.08
CA GLY A 691 -35.59 -8.53 2.76
C GLY A 691 -35.42 -7.79 1.44
N LEU A 692 -34.16 -7.42 1.09
CA LEU A 692 -33.81 -6.77 -0.17
C LEU A 692 -32.88 -7.66 -0.98
N TYR A 693 -33.21 -7.85 -2.26
CA TYR A 693 -32.35 -8.50 -3.26
C TYR A 693 -31.84 -7.48 -4.27
N ILE A 694 -30.55 -7.43 -4.46
CA ILE A 694 -29.90 -6.57 -5.47
C ILE A 694 -29.25 -7.47 -6.51
N LEU A 695 -29.68 -7.35 -7.77
CA LEU A 695 -29.16 -8.08 -8.91
C LEU A 695 -28.43 -7.11 -9.85
N ASP A 696 -27.09 -7.12 -9.84
CA ASP A 696 -26.29 -6.21 -10.66
C ASP A 696 -25.77 -6.94 -11.89
N GLU A 697 -26.44 -6.74 -13.06
CA GLU A 697 -26.10 -7.37 -14.34
C GLU A 697 -25.94 -8.91 -14.26
N SER A 698 -26.67 -9.54 -13.37
CA SER A 698 -26.47 -10.92 -12.92
C SER A 698 -26.73 -11.99 -14.01
N THR A 699 -27.05 -11.61 -15.24
CA THR A 699 -27.36 -12.53 -16.35
C THR A 699 -26.62 -12.23 -17.63
N SER A 700 -25.66 -11.34 -17.63
CA SER A 700 -24.91 -10.90 -18.81
C SER A 700 -24.22 -12.04 -19.60
N ASN A 701 -23.88 -13.14 -18.93
CA ASN A 701 -23.19 -14.30 -19.50
C ASN A 701 -24.13 -15.49 -19.82
N LEU A 702 -25.46 -15.29 -19.78
CA LEU A 702 -26.42 -16.32 -20.08
C LEU A 702 -26.94 -16.18 -21.51
N ASP A 703 -27.32 -17.31 -22.13
CA ASP A 703 -28.14 -17.30 -23.32
C ASP A 703 -29.56 -16.84 -23.00
N PHE A 704 -30.24 -16.32 -23.99
CA PHE A 704 -31.55 -15.69 -23.83
C PHE A 704 -32.62 -16.61 -23.21
N ALA A 705 -32.62 -17.92 -23.56
CA ALA A 705 -33.57 -18.88 -23.02
C ALA A 705 -33.35 -19.15 -21.54
N THR A 706 -32.11 -19.38 -21.13
CA THR A 706 -31.70 -19.59 -19.73
C THR A 706 -31.93 -18.33 -18.90
N GLU A 707 -31.64 -17.15 -19.46
CA GLU A 707 -31.88 -15.87 -18.78
C GLU A 707 -33.39 -15.69 -18.43
N ASN A 708 -34.27 -15.88 -19.40
CA ASN A 708 -35.72 -15.77 -19.18
C ASN A 708 -36.23 -16.79 -18.16
N LEU A 709 -35.74 -18.01 -18.21
CA LEU A 709 -36.09 -19.03 -17.22
C LEU A 709 -35.67 -18.66 -15.80
N ILE A 710 -34.47 -18.15 -15.63
CA ILE A 710 -33.92 -17.71 -14.33
C ILE A 710 -34.73 -16.50 -13.81
N PHE A 711 -35.01 -15.50 -14.66
CA PHE A 711 -35.79 -14.34 -14.21
C PHE A 711 -37.24 -14.73 -13.84
N ASN A 712 -37.87 -15.61 -14.56
CA ASN A 712 -39.21 -16.10 -14.19
C ASN A 712 -39.17 -16.78 -12.81
N MET A 713 -38.19 -17.64 -12.56
CA MET A 713 -38.01 -18.26 -11.25
C MET A 713 -37.72 -17.21 -10.14
N ILE A 714 -36.86 -16.21 -10.41
CA ILE A 714 -36.59 -15.12 -9.47
C ILE A 714 -37.91 -14.38 -9.15
N TYR A 715 -38.72 -14.05 -10.15
CA TYR A 715 -39.99 -13.36 -9.96
C TYR A 715 -41.01 -14.17 -9.15
N GLU A 716 -41.06 -15.49 -9.37
CA GLU A 716 -41.90 -16.39 -8.61
C GLU A 716 -41.43 -16.61 -7.17
N GLN A 717 -40.13 -16.87 -6.98
CA GLN A 717 -39.57 -17.19 -5.67
C GLN A 717 -39.45 -15.96 -4.75
N LEU A 718 -39.35 -14.77 -5.33
CA LEU A 718 -39.17 -13.49 -4.60
C LEU A 718 -40.39 -12.57 -4.80
N ALA A 719 -41.60 -13.13 -4.99
CA ALA A 719 -42.83 -12.35 -5.26
C ALA A 719 -43.08 -11.27 -4.19
N ASP A 720 -42.88 -11.61 -2.93
CA ASP A 720 -43.15 -10.76 -1.77
C ASP A 720 -41.90 -10.03 -1.23
N ARG A 721 -40.76 -10.04 -1.95
CA ARG A 721 -39.51 -9.44 -1.54
C ARG A 721 -39.20 -8.19 -2.33
N SER A 722 -38.59 -7.17 -1.67
CA SER A 722 -38.07 -5.98 -2.34
C SER A 722 -36.91 -6.38 -3.24
N MET A 723 -36.88 -5.84 -4.47
CA MET A 723 -35.86 -6.18 -5.44
C MET A 723 -35.36 -4.94 -6.20
N LEU A 724 -34.06 -4.81 -6.34
CA LEU A 724 -33.44 -3.84 -7.22
C LEU A 724 -32.66 -4.57 -8.32
N ILE A 725 -33.06 -4.36 -9.57
CA ILE A 725 -32.45 -5.01 -10.73
C ILE A 725 -31.71 -3.96 -11.56
N VAL A 726 -30.38 -4.11 -11.66
CA VAL A 726 -29.57 -3.34 -12.60
C VAL A 726 -29.46 -4.14 -13.89
N ALA A 727 -30.08 -3.69 -14.95
CA ALA A 727 -30.15 -4.44 -16.17
C ALA A 727 -29.51 -3.76 -17.36
N HIS A 728 -28.77 -4.54 -18.14
CA HIS A 728 -28.32 -4.20 -19.47
C HIS A 728 -29.31 -4.65 -20.57
N ARG A 729 -30.06 -5.71 -20.30
CA ARG A 729 -31.10 -6.20 -21.22
C ARG A 729 -32.48 -5.76 -20.73
N LEU A 730 -33.17 -4.97 -21.53
CA LEU A 730 -34.47 -4.41 -21.15
C LEU A 730 -35.58 -5.44 -21.09
N SER A 731 -35.43 -6.57 -21.79
CA SER A 731 -36.40 -7.69 -21.75
C SER A 731 -36.60 -8.27 -20.35
N THR A 732 -35.54 -8.25 -19.52
CA THR A 732 -35.58 -8.82 -18.17
C THR A 732 -36.30 -7.96 -17.14
N VAL A 733 -36.47 -6.65 -17.44
CA VAL A 733 -37.11 -5.68 -16.52
C VAL A 733 -38.50 -5.24 -16.96
N ARG A 734 -39.04 -5.85 -18.00
CA ARG A 734 -40.36 -5.52 -18.57
C ARG A 734 -41.46 -5.62 -17.51
N ASP A 735 -41.39 -6.64 -16.66
CA ASP A 735 -42.42 -6.97 -15.68
C ASP A 735 -42.13 -6.35 -14.29
N CYS A 736 -41.20 -5.39 -14.20
CA CYS A 736 -40.94 -4.64 -12.97
C CYS A 736 -42.07 -3.63 -12.68
N ASP A 737 -42.36 -3.44 -11.39
CA ASP A 737 -43.34 -2.46 -10.91
C ASP A 737 -42.94 -1.02 -11.23
N LEU A 738 -41.63 -0.74 -11.24
CA LEU A 738 -41.08 0.58 -11.54
C LEU A 738 -39.76 0.44 -12.29
N ILE A 739 -39.61 1.16 -13.36
CA ILE A 739 -38.36 1.29 -14.13
C ILE A 739 -37.86 2.74 -14.02
N LEU A 740 -36.60 2.89 -13.60
CA LEU A 740 -35.90 4.16 -13.50
C LEU A 740 -34.85 4.23 -14.59
N VAL A 741 -34.97 5.19 -15.48
CA VAL A 741 -34.02 5.41 -16.57
C VAL A 741 -32.97 6.43 -16.13
N MET A 742 -31.73 5.99 -16.09
CA MET A 742 -30.59 6.80 -15.68
C MET A 742 -29.78 7.30 -16.89
N ASP A 743 -29.41 8.56 -16.84
CA ASP A 743 -28.48 9.18 -17.79
C ASP A 743 -27.59 10.21 -17.08
N HIS A 744 -26.26 10.10 -17.27
CA HIS A 744 -25.29 11.02 -16.66
C HIS A 744 -25.51 11.31 -15.15
N GLY A 745 -25.78 10.28 -14.37
CA GLY A 745 -25.97 10.40 -12.91
C GLY A 745 -27.35 10.89 -12.47
N LYS A 746 -28.29 11.10 -13.39
CA LYS A 746 -29.66 11.58 -13.12
C LYS A 746 -30.72 10.58 -13.53
N ILE A 747 -31.85 10.58 -12.85
CA ILE A 747 -33.05 9.85 -13.27
C ILE A 747 -33.80 10.75 -14.25
N VAL A 748 -33.83 10.35 -15.53
CA VAL A 748 -34.46 11.13 -16.60
C VAL A 748 -35.91 10.73 -16.87
N GLU A 749 -36.26 9.43 -16.66
CA GLU A 749 -37.59 8.91 -16.83
C GLU A 749 -37.92 7.90 -15.73
N ARG A 750 -39.19 7.79 -15.36
CA ARG A 750 -39.71 6.79 -14.43
C ARG A 750 -41.11 6.32 -14.85
N GLY A 751 -41.44 5.08 -14.65
CA GLY A 751 -42.74 4.47 -14.95
C GLY A 751 -42.63 2.98 -15.18
N THR A 752 -43.75 2.35 -15.52
CA THR A 752 -43.80 0.95 -15.99
C THR A 752 -43.32 0.86 -17.45
N HIS A 753 -43.08 -0.36 -17.95
CA HIS A 753 -42.72 -0.60 -19.34
C HIS A 753 -43.68 0.10 -20.34
N ASP A 754 -44.99 -0.13 -20.14
CA ASP A 754 -46.01 0.39 -21.09
C ASP A 754 -46.08 1.92 -21.06
N GLU A 755 -45.98 2.54 -19.85
CA GLU A 755 -45.92 3.98 -19.67
C GLU A 755 -44.70 4.61 -20.36
N LEU A 756 -43.52 3.98 -20.21
CA LEU A 756 -42.25 4.48 -20.76
C LEU A 756 -42.23 4.30 -22.30
N MET A 757 -42.79 3.19 -22.80
CA MET A 757 -42.96 3.00 -24.26
C MET A 757 -43.91 4.02 -24.87
N ALA A 758 -45.02 4.34 -24.17
CA ALA A 758 -45.99 5.35 -24.63
C ALA A 758 -45.42 6.78 -24.65
N LYS A 759 -44.41 7.08 -23.77
CA LYS A 759 -43.69 8.38 -23.76
C LYS A 759 -42.76 8.58 -24.95
N ASP A 760 -42.42 7.52 -25.68
CA ASP A 760 -41.45 7.49 -26.81
C ASP A 760 -40.13 8.25 -26.49
N GLY A 761 -39.69 8.13 -25.25
CA GLY A 761 -38.49 8.79 -24.69
C GLY A 761 -37.24 7.95 -24.76
N LYS A 762 -36.32 8.20 -23.83
CA LYS A 762 -35.00 7.50 -23.73
C LYS A 762 -35.15 6.00 -23.55
N TYR A 763 -36.13 5.55 -22.77
CA TYR A 763 -36.44 4.13 -22.59
C TYR A 763 -36.85 3.46 -23.88
N ALA A 764 -37.77 4.07 -24.62
CA ALA A 764 -38.24 3.54 -25.91
C ALA A 764 -37.14 3.51 -26.96
N GLU A 765 -36.25 4.51 -26.95
CA GLU A 765 -35.04 4.53 -27.79
C GLU A 765 -34.12 3.33 -27.47
N LEU A 766 -33.80 3.11 -26.20
CA LEU A 766 -32.97 1.98 -25.74
C LEU A 766 -33.61 0.63 -26.07
N TRP A 767 -34.92 0.51 -25.85
CA TRP A 767 -35.70 -0.70 -26.17
C TRP A 767 -35.63 -1.03 -27.65
N ASN A 768 -35.93 -0.05 -28.50
CA ASN A 768 -35.95 -0.23 -29.95
C ASN A 768 -34.53 -0.55 -30.48
N MET A 769 -33.50 0.04 -29.91
CA MET A 769 -32.11 -0.31 -30.25
C MET A 769 -31.79 -1.77 -29.91
N GLN A 770 -32.23 -2.28 -28.77
CA GLN A 770 -31.99 -3.69 -28.37
C GLN A 770 -32.81 -4.70 -29.19
N GLN A 771 -33.99 -4.30 -29.67
CA GLN A 771 -34.83 -5.15 -30.55
C GLN A 771 -34.37 -5.10 -32.01
N GLY A 772 -33.31 -4.36 -32.33
CA GLY A 772 -32.84 -4.20 -33.71
C GLY A 772 -33.74 -3.33 -34.59
N ILE A 773 -34.72 -2.64 -33.99
CA ILE A 773 -35.62 -1.74 -34.68
C ILE A 773 -34.91 -0.38 -34.83
N TYR A 774 -34.06 -0.28 -35.85
CA TYR A 774 -33.41 1.01 -36.17
C TYR A 774 -34.45 1.95 -36.80
N ARG A 775 -35.04 2.85 -36.04
CA ARG A 775 -35.57 4.09 -36.62
C ARG A 775 -34.38 4.92 -37.08
N ARG A 776 -34.09 4.93 -38.39
CA ARG A 776 -33.16 5.89 -38.98
C ARG A 776 -33.73 7.27 -38.65
N ARG A 777 -33.24 7.97 -37.67
CA ARG A 777 -33.49 9.42 -37.55
C ARG A 777 -32.95 10.02 -38.83
N GLU A 778 -33.82 10.67 -39.60
CA GLU A 778 -33.37 11.56 -40.66
C GLU A 778 -32.37 12.50 -40.05
N PRO A 779 -31.17 12.71 -40.66
CA PRO A 779 -30.23 13.64 -40.13
C PRO A 779 -30.93 14.99 -39.97
N VAL A 780 -31.06 15.47 -38.75
CA VAL A 780 -31.50 16.85 -38.49
C VAL A 780 -30.63 17.72 -39.42
N ALA A 781 -31.28 18.35 -40.42
CA ALA A 781 -30.60 19.22 -41.36
C ALA A 781 -29.75 20.16 -40.50
N LYS A 782 -28.43 20.11 -40.66
CA LYS A 782 -27.54 21.07 -40.03
C LYS A 782 -28.02 22.43 -40.50
N GLN A 783 -28.64 23.18 -39.62
CA GLN A 783 -28.83 24.61 -39.89
C GLN A 783 -27.44 25.13 -40.19
N PRO A 784 -27.26 25.86 -41.32
CA PRO A 784 -25.98 26.42 -41.64
C PRO A 784 -25.59 27.34 -40.49
N VAL A 785 -24.51 26.97 -39.80
CA VAL A 785 -23.82 27.85 -38.85
C VAL A 785 -23.48 29.08 -39.64
N ALA A 786 -24.23 30.16 -39.39
CA ALA A 786 -23.88 31.49 -39.94
C ALA A 786 -22.43 31.74 -39.50
N ALA A 787 -21.57 31.95 -40.46
CA ALA A 787 -20.19 32.32 -40.20
C ALA A 787 -20.23 33.62 -39.38
N ALA A 788 -20.00 33.52 -38.08
CA ALA A 788 -19.76 34.66 -37.25
C ALA A 788 -18.42 35.24 -37.71
N VAL A 789 -18.49 36.39 -38.33
CA VAL A 789 -17.36 37.30 -38.51
C VAL A 789 -16.86 37.59 -37.10
N VAL A 790 -15.66 37.12 -36.80
CA VAL A 790 -14.96 37.51 -35.57
C VAL A 790 -14.48 38.94 -35.81
N GLU A 791 -15.20 39.92 -35.27
CA GLU A 791 -14.62 41.22 -34.95
C GLU A 791 -13.75 41.02 -33.70
N GLU A 792 -12.48 41.32 -33.84
CA GLU A 792 -11.53 41.40 -32.73
C GLU A 792 -11.94 42.60 -31.87
N ASP A 793 -12.60 42.38 -30.75
CA ASP A 793 -12.66 43.35 -29.64
C ASP A 793 -11.74 42.87 -28.52
N ASP A 794 -10.80 43.77 -28.24
CA ASP A 794 -9.78 43.80 -27.21
C ASP A 794 -10.45 44.10 -25.86
N ASP A 795 -10.89 43.05 -25.13
CA ASP A 795 -11.16 43.21 -23.70
C ASP A 795 -11.13 41.81 -23.01
N GLY A 796 -10.20 41.71 -22.06
CA GLY A 796 -9.93 40.48 -21.30
C GLY A 796 -11.02 40.11 -20.32
N GLU A 797 -11.61 38.91 -20.53
CA GLU A 797 -12.29 38.19 -19.45
C GLU A 797 -12.09 36.68 -19.56
N SER A 798 -11.88 36.12 -18.38
CA SER A 798 -11.57 34.73 -18.08
C SER A 798 -12.63 33.73 -18.58
N ILE A 799 -12.24 32.72 -19.29
CA ILE A 799 -13.07 31.55 -19.58
C ILE A 799 -12.65 30.38 -18.66
N THR A 800 -13.60 29.94 -17.85
CA THR A 800 -13.58 28.71 -17.05
C THR A 800 -13.88 27.48 -17.92
N TYR A 801 -13.00 26.49 -17.86
CA TYR A 801 -13.30 25.10 -18.24
C TYR A 801 -12.98 24.17 -17.10
#